data_d22761104754c92a13980157eb727644
#
_entry.id   d22761104754c92a13980157eb727644
#
_cell.length_a   1.000
_cell.length_b   1.000
_cell.length_c   1.000
_cell.angle_alpha   90.00
_cell.angle_beta   90.00
_cell.angle_gamma   90.00
#
_symmetry.space_group_name_H-M   'P 1'
#
loop_
_entity.id
_entity.type
_entity.pdbx_description
1 polymer ?
#
loop_
_entity_poly.entity_id
_entity_poly.type
_entity_poly.pdbx_seq_one_letter_code
_entity_poly.pdbx_strand_id
1 'polypeptide(L)'
;MKFAEHLAAHITPEWRKQYISYEEMKAMLYAAVEQAPSSEVTEEEVITRYYARFDEQFFRVCDKELAKINTFFSEKMAEATRKYTTLKSDLQASKDQHGDGLRNRKGFTFLPKLNVPARKMQDLKLAFSEFYLSLILLQNYQNLNFTGFRKILKKHDKLMTTSNGAKWREDNVDCSTFNTNKDIDKLIQEVEGTFTSELEQGDRQRAMKRLRVPPLGEAQSPWTTFKVGLFSGAFIVLVMSVILSGIFHSEHHNVEVVLRLFRGPLLIILFLFLIGINIYGWRSSGVNHVLIFEIDPRNHLTEQHLIEIAAIFGVIWALSVLGFLYAKALSIPSYAVPLALLCFMLLFLLNPTRTFHHEARFWLLKKLGRVACAPFVFVQFADFWLGDQLNTLVQVLKDFEYSLCFYIQGLDWTSPEPEKVDGMVCTDKTVVVRSIVACLPAWWRFAQCLRRYRDTKEMFPHLVNAFKYATTFFVVTFSCLTHSYKDQYPDSINNPFFYMLIVSMVFNSCFVFWWDMVMDWGMFEKNSGEYKFLREELVYSSPYYYYFGIVEDFILRFIWTCSFTLTELKVTHGEIIISIVAPLEVFRRFIWNFFRLENEHINNCGKFRAVRDISIIPMDASDQAQIVKMMDEVEGVVNRKKKKAGGKQHGGGGGGGGNTLPYPLKEEDVAGTEAQAQHAR
;
A
#
# COMPACT_ATOMS: atom_id res chain seq x y z
N MET A 1 20.11 5.37 15.53
CA MET A 1 19.27 4.21 15.12
C MET A 1 19.86 2.94 15.71
N LYS A 2 19.10 2.15 16.46
CA LYS A 2 19.61 0.90 17.02
C LYS A 2 19.77 -0.12 15.90
N PHE A 3 20.85 -0.89 15.88
CA PHE A 3 21.13 -1.88 14.83
C PHE A 3 19.99 -2.90 14.67
N ALA A 4 19.37 -3.32 15.75
CA ALA A 4 18.23 -4.23 15.71
C ALA A 4 17.04 -3.67 14.89
N GLU A 5 16.71 -2.40 15.05
CA GLU A 5 15.68 -1.71 14.28
C GLU A 5 16.08 -1.60 12.81
N HIS A 6 17.35 -1.29 12.54
CA HIS A 6 17.89 -1.25 11.19
C HIS A 6 17.86 -2.63 10.52
N LEU A 7 18.27 -3.67 11.23
CA LEU A 7 18.21 -5.05 10.75
C LEU A 7 16.76 -5.44 10.42
N ALA A 8 15.84 -5.20 11.35
CA ALA A 8 14.42 -5.53 11.16
C ALA A 8 13.79 -4.80 9.96
N ALA A 9 14.20 -3.54 9.70
CA ALA A 9 13.70 -2.76 8.57
C ALA A 9 14.24 -3.20 7.20
N HIS A 10 15.42 -3.84 7.16
CA HIS A 10 16.12 -4.16 5.89
C HIS A 10 16.22 -5.67 5.61
N ILE A 11 15.68 -6.51 6.47
CA ILE A 11 15.56 -7.97 6.24
C ILE A 11 14.68 -8.23 5.01
N THR A 12 15.12 -9.12 4.12
CA THR A 12 14.28 -9.70 3.08
C THR A 12 13.27 -10.65 3.76
N PRO A 13 11.95 -10.42 3.66
CA PRO A 13 10.94 -11.16 4.42
C PRO A 13 11.01 -12.67 4.24
N GLU A 14 11.20 -13.12 2.98
CA GLU A 14 11.28 -14.55 2.63
C GLU A 14 12.51 -15.24 3.27
N TRP A 15 13.53 -14.46 3.63
CA TRP A 15 14.81 -14.98 4.19
C TRP A 15 14.96 -14.69 5.68
N ARG A 16 13.94 -14.17 6.34
CA ARG A 16 13.97 -13.71 7.74
C ARG A 16 14.63 -14.70 8.69
N LYS A 17 14.26 -15.98 8.60
CA LYS A 17 14.81 -17.04 9.44
C LYS A 17 16.27 -17.37 9.16
N GLN A 18 16.81 -16.91 8.05
CA GLN A 18 18.18 -17.16 7.61
C GLN A 18 19.16 -16.05 8.03
N TYR A 19 18.64 -14.89 8.47
CA TYR A 19 19.50 -13.86 9.05
C TYR A 19 19.96 -14.23 10.44
N ILE A 20 21.00 -13.53 10.93
CA ILE A 20 21.54 -13.67 12.28
C ILE A 20 20.44 -13.39 13.32
N SER A 21 20.30 -14.27 14.32
CA SER A 21 19.36 -14.12 15.44
C SER A 21 19.88 -13.10 16.48
N TYR A 22 20.07 -11.84 16.01
CA TYR A 22 20.74 -10.77 16.76
C TYR A 22 20.12 -10.49 18.13
N GLU A 23 18.78 -10.42 18.21
CA GLU A 23 18.08 -10.12 19.48
C GLU A 23 18.18 -11.28 20.48
N GLU A 24 18.12 -12.53 20.03
CA GLU A 24 18.30 -13.71 20.88
C GLU A 24 19.70 -13.74 21.45
N MET A 25 20.72 -13.55 20.61
CA MET A 25 22.13 -13.50 21.05
C MET A 25 22.37 -12.33 22.01
N LYS A 26 21.74 -11.20 21.79
CA LYS A 26 21.79 -10.03 22.67
C LYS A 26 21.11 -10.29 24.01
N ALA A 27 19.96 -10.93 24.02
CA ALA A 27 19.26 -11.35 25.24
C ALA A 27 20.11 -12.32 26.07
N MET A 28 20.77 -13.28 25.39
CA MET A 28 21.71 -14.23 26.04
C MET A 28 22.86 -13.49 26.71
N LEU A 29 23.47 -12.49 26.09
CA LEU A 29 24.54 -11.68 26.69
C LEU A 29 24.06 -10.91 27.93
N TYR A 30 22.87 -10.32 27.89
CA TYR A 30 22.35 -9.60 29.05
C TYR A 30 21.97 -10.55 30.21
N ALA A 31 21.39 -11.71 29.90
CA ALA A 31 21.05 -12.71 30.89
C ALA A 31 22.31 -13.22 31.62
N ALA A 32 23.40 -13.43 30.88
CA ALA A 32 24.68 -13.84 31.47
C ALA A 32 25.27 -12.81 32.47
N VAL A 33 25.11 -11.52 32.12
CA VAL A 33 25.56 -10.44 33.02
C VAL A 33 24.66 -10.32 34.26
N GLU A 34 23.36 -10.56 34.12
CA GLU A 34 22.39 -10.51 35.25
C GLU A 34 22.54 -11.68 36.19
N GLN A 35 22.83 -12.88 35.66
CA GLN A 35 22.99 -14.10 36.43
C GLN A 35 24.40 -14.31 36.95
N ALA A 36 25.36 -13.44 36.62
CA ALA A 36 26.73 -13.54 37.08
C ALA A 36 26.79 -13.44 38.59
N PRO A 37 27.60 -14.34 39.26
CA PRO A 37 27.84 -14.25 40.69
C PRO A 37 28.34 -12.87 41.11
N SER A 38 27.93 -12.40 42.27
CA SER A 38 28.32 -11.07 42.78
C SER A 38 29.82 -11.10 43.14
N SER A 39 30.58 -10.15 42.63
CA SER A 39 32.01 -10.00 42.88
C SER A 39 32.35 -9.65 44.35
N GLU A 40 31.35 -9.34 45.17
CA GLU A 40 31.54 -8.98 46.59
C GLU A 40 31.48 -10.20 47.50
N VAL A 41 30.92 -11.33 47.04
CA VAL A 41 30.64 -12.52 47.88
C VAL A 41 31.33 -13.76 47.36
N THR A 42 31.82 -13.78 46.10
CA THR A 42 32.32 -14.97 45.42
C THR A 42 33.78 -14.81 45.03
N GLU A 43 34.57 -15.88 45.18
CA GLU A 43 35.96 -15.91 44.75
C GLU A 43 36.14 -15.61 43.26
N GLU A 44 37.16 -14.87 42.91
CA GLU A 44 37.45 -14.43 41.54
C GLU A 44 37.60 -15.61 40.55
N GLU A 45 38.08 -16.76 41.04
CA GLU A 45 38.23 -18.00 40.27
C GLU A 45 36.87 -18.58 39.82
N VAL A 46 35.85 -18.51 40.65
CA VAL A 46 34.49 -18.99 40.32
C VAL A 46 33.85 -18.09 39.27
N ILE A 47 34.06 -16.78 39.37
CA ILE A 47 33.55 -15.79 38.39
C ILE A 47 34.22 -16.01 37.03
N THR A 48 35.53 -16.23 37.03
CA THR A 48 36.28 -16.49 35.78
C THR A 48 35.81 -17.80 35.14
N ARG A 49 35.58 -18.85 35.92
CA ARG A 49 35.06 -20.13 35.41
C ARG A 49 33.62 -20.01 34.87
N TYR A 50 32.80 -19.18 35.50
CA TYR A 50 31.44 -18.86 34.99
C TYR A 50 31.48 -18.20 33.61
N TYR A 51 32.30 -17.16 33.45
CA TYR A 51 32.41 -16.46 32.16
C TYR A 51 33.07 -17.33 31.09
N ALA A 52 34.08 -18.15 31.43
CA ALA A 52 34.68 -19.07 30.46
C ALA A 52 33.67 -20.11 29.94
N ARG A 53 32.80 -20.63 30.80
CA ARG A 53 31.75 -21.57 30.42
C ARG A 53 30.67 -20.87 29.56
N PHE A 54 30.35 -19.63 29.88
CA PHE A 54 29.43 -18.85 29.08
C PHE A 54 30.02 -18.52 27.70
N ASP A 55 31.26 -18.12 27.61
CA ASP A 55 31.96 -17.86 26.33
C ASP A 55 31.90 -19.10 25.43
N GLU A 56 32.19 -20.28 25.95
CA GLU A 56 32.08 -21.54 25.18
C GLU A 56 30.67 -21.76 24.64
N GLN A 57 29.63 -21.52 25.45
CA GLN A 57 28.25 -21.66 25.01
C GLN A 57 27.86 -20.58 23.97
N PHE A 58 28.29 -19.35 24.16
CA PHE A 58 28.02 -18.24 23.27
C PHE A 58 28.67 -18.45 21.90
N PHE A 59 29.94 -18.86 21.87
CA PHE A 59 30.64 -19.13 20.61
C PHE A 59 30.09 -20.35 19.87
N ARG A 60 29.56 -21.35 20.54
CA ARG A 60 28.80 -22.44 19.87
C ARG A 60 27.55 -21.94 19.18
N VAL A 61 26.85 -20.95 19.75
CA VAL A 61 25.70 -20.31 19.08
C VAL A 61 26.18 -19.50 17.88
N CYS A 62 27.29 -18.78 18.02
CA CYS A 62 27.92 -18.07 16.92
C CYS A 62 28.29 -18.99 15.75
N ASP A 63 28.88 -20.15 16.03
CA ASP A 63 29.25 -21.17 15.04
C ASP A 63 27.99 -21.68 14.27
N LYS A 64 26.93 -21.98 15.02
CA LYS A 64 25.67 -22.44 14.44
C LYS A 64 25.04 -21.36 13.51
N GLU A 65 25.04 -20.13 13.97
CA GLU A 65 24.51 -19.00 13.17
C GLU A 65 25.37 -18.76 11.92
N LEU A 66 26.71 -18.84 12.06
CA LEU A 66 27.64 -18.68 10.94
C LEU A 66 27.47 -19.79 9.89
N ALA A 67 27.33 -21.05 10.35
CA ALA A 67 27.08 -22.19 9.45
C ALA A 67 25.76 -22.02 8.68
N LYS A 68 24.69 -21.62 9.37
CA LYS A 68 23.38 -21.32 8.75
C LYS A 68 23.51 -20.25 7.64
N ILE A 69 24.18 -19.15 7.94
CA ILE A 69 24.37 -18.03 7.02
C ILE A 69 25.22 -18.44 5.81
N ASN A 70 26.32 -19.12 6.03
CA ASN A 70 27.19 -19.60 4.94
C ASN A 70 26.46 -20.57 3.99
N THR A 71 25.71 -21.52 4.54
CA THR A 71 24.93 -22.49 3.74
C THR A 71 23.91 -21.80 2.87
N PHE A 72 23.09 -20.95 3.47
CA PHE A 72 22.06 -20.21 2.73
C PHE A 72 22.64 -19.30 1.65
N PHE A 73 23.72 -18.57 1.98
CA PHE A 73 24.41 -17.72 1.02
C PHE A 73 24.92 -18.52 -0.19
N SER A 74 25.57 -19.64 0.06
CA SER A 74 26.14 -20.51 -0.99
C SER A 74 25.05 -21.09 -1.89
N GLU A 75 23.91 -21.51 -1.31
CA GLU A 75 22.73 -21.97 -2.07
C GLU A 75 22.17 -20.87 -2.98
N LYS A 76 21.98 -19.67 -2.43
CA LYS A 76 21.44 -18.53 -3.21
C LYS A 76 22.42 -18.04 -4.27
N MET A 77 23.71 -18.10 -4.02
CA MET A 77 24.73 -17.77 -5.00
C MET A 77 24.74 -18.75 -6.17
N ALA A 78 24.65 -20.05 -5.89
CA ALA A 78 24.55 -21.08 -6.93
C ALA A 78 23.24 -20.97 -7.75
N GLU A 79 22.12 -20.62 -7.09
CA GLU A 79 20.85 -20.34 -7.77
C GLU A 79 20.97 -19.12 -8.71
N ALA A 80 21.58 -18.03 -8.22
CA ALA A 80 21.80 -16.81 -9.00
C ALA A 80 22.66 -17.08 -10.25
N THR A 81 23.77 -17.81 -10.11
CA THR A 81 24.65 -18.16 -11.22
C THR A 81 23.92 -18.98 -12.29
N ARG A 82 23.12 -19.97 -11.89
CA ARG A 82 22.28 -20.76 -12.81
C ARG A 82 21.23 -19.90 -13.52
N LYS A 83 20.56 -19.01 -12.78
CA LYS A 83 19.53 -18.13 -13.35
C LYS A 83 20.14 -17.16 -14.36
N TYR A 84 21.33 -16.63 -14.09
CA TYR A 84 22.03 -15.75 -15.04
C TYR A 84 22.39 -16.47 -16.34
N THR A 85 22.92 -17.69 -16.26
CA THR A 85 23.23 -18.49 -17.46
C THR A 85 21.99 -18.79 -18.31
N THR A 86 20.85 -19.09 -17.65
CA THR A 86 19.57 -19.29 -18.34
C THR A 86 19.09 -17.99 -19.01
N LEU A 87 19.11 -16.86 -18.31
CA LEU A 87 18.72 -15.57 -18.90
C LEU A 87 19.59 -15.16 -20.09
N LYS A 88 20.89 -15.46 -20.04
CA LYS A 88 21.82 -15.19 -21.14
C LYS A 88 21.54 -16.09 -22.35
N SER A 89 21.22 -17.37 -22.13
CA SER A 89 20.82 -18.27 -23.21
C SER A 89 19.49 -17.86 -23.86
N ASP A 90 18.50 -17.44 -23.07
CA ASP A 90 17.20 -16.97 -23.57
C ASP A 90 17.34 -15.68 -24.38
N LEU A 91 18.24 -14.78 -23.94
CA LEU A 91 18.56 -13.56 -24.67
C LEU A 91 19.19 -13.89 -26.06
N GLN A 92 20.14 -14.83 -26.09
CA GLN A 92 20.77 -15.27 -27.34
C GLN A 92 19.75 -15.90 -28.28
N ALA A 93 18.93 -16.84 -27.79
CA ALA A 93 17.87 -17.46 -28.54
C ALA A 93 16.84 -16.46 -29.10
N SER A 94 16.54 -15.41 -28.35
CA SER A 94 15.66 -14.35 -28.83
C SER A 94 16.26 -13.49 -29.94
N LYS A 95 17.58 -13.30 -29.94
CA LYS A 95 18.32 -12.60 -31.00
C LYS A 95 18.39 -13.41 -32.27
N ASP A 96 18.68 -14.71 -32.17
CA ASP A 96 18.77 -15.60 -33.32
C ASP A 96 17.42 -15.69 -34.04
N GLN A 97 16.30 -15.71 -33.32
CA GLN A 97 14.95 -15.61 -33.88
C GLN A 97 14.66 -14.27 -34.58
N HIS A 98 15.29 -13.18 -34.16
CA HIS A 98 15.17 -11.86 -34.82
C HIS A 98 15.98 -11.80 -36.12
N GLY A 99 17.16 -12.41 -36.15
CA GLY A 99 18.02 -12.48 -37.36
C GLY A 99 17.40 -13.23 -38.50
N ASP A 100 16.75 -14.36 -38.25
CA ASP A 100 16.07 -15.18 -39.25
C ASP A 100 14.73 -14.59 -39.76
N GLY A 101 14.04 -13.82 -38.93
CA GLY A 101 12.76 -13.21 -39.29
C GLY A 101 12.86 -12.08 -40.32
N LEU A 102 14.04 -11.49 -40.49
CA LEU A 102 14.30 -10.45 -41.53
C LEU A 102 14.64 -11.04 -42.89
N ARG A 103 15.08 -12.28 -42.99
CA ARG A 103 15.48 -12.93 -44.25
C ARG A 103 14.32 -13.51 -45.06
N ASN A 104 13.13 -13.73 -44.48
CA ASN A 104 12.05 -14.50 -45.12
C ASN A 104 10.69 -13.73 -45.21
N ARG A 105 10.64 -12.42 -45.50
CA ARG A 105 9.37 -11.71 -45.71
C ARG A 105 9.29 -11.00 -47.06
N LYS A 106 8.86 -11.74 -48.10
CA LYS A 106 8.08 -11.22 -49.25
C LYS A 106 6.73 -11.97 -49.22
N GLY A 107 5.68 -11.35 -48.67
CA GLY A 107 4.33 -11.91 -48.63
C GLY A 107 3.35 -10.97 -47.96
N PHE A 108 2.48 -10.36 -48.77
CA PHE A 108 1.40 -9.46 -48.39
C PHE A 108 0.32 -10.22 -47.60
N THR A 109 0.05 -9.84 -46.33
CA THR A 109 -1.15 -10.29 -45.61
C THR A 109 -1.65 -9.20 -44.68
N PHE A 110 -2.85 -8.76 -44.95
CA PHE A 110 -3.64 -7.77 -44.21
C PHE A 110 -4.25 -8.39 -42.92
N LEU A 111 -3.47 -8.54 -41.85
CA LEU A 111 -3.96 -8.77 -40.49
C LEU A 111 -2.90 -8.24 -39.52
N PRO A 112 -3.26 -7.47 -38.48
CA PRO A 112 -2.29 -7.00 -37.51
C PRO A 112 -1.79 -8.19 -36.68
N LYS A 113 -0.67 -8.80 -37.11
CA LYS A 113 0.04 -9.79 -36.28
C LYS A 113 0.56 -9.09 -35.04
N LEU A 114 0.03 -9.48 -33.89
CA LEU A 114 0.63 -9.16 -32.57
C LEU A 114 2.15 -9.35 -32.67
N ASN A 115 2.91 -8.30 -32.34
CA ASN A 115 4.38 -8.31 -32.32
C ASN A 115 4.88 -9.24 -31.19
N VAL A 116 4.80 -10.54 -31.38
CA VAL A 116 5.27 -11.59 -30.48
C VAL A 116 6.75 -11.41 -30.11
N PRO A 117 7.67 -11.01 -31.05
CA PRO A 117 9.06 -10.77 -30.70
C PRO A 117 9.30 -9.58 -29.78
N ALA A 118 8.56 -8.47 -29.95
CA ALA A 118 8.72 -7.28 -29.10
C ALA A 118 8.25 -7.52 -27.66
N ARG A 119 7.23 -8.35 -27.48
CA ARG A 119 6.74 -8.76 -26.16
C ARG A 119 7.76 -9.65 -25.44
N LYS A 120 8.37 -10.60 -26.13
CA LYS A 120 9.41 -11.48 -25.58
C LYS A 120 10.64 -10.68 -25.11
N MET A 121 11.03 -9.62 -25.84
CA MET A 121 12.11 -8.73 -25.45
C MET A 121 11.76 -7.87 -24.21
N GLN A 122 10.50 -7.44 -24.07
CA GLN A 122 10.04 -6.75 -22.85
C GLN A 122 10.02 -7.67 -21.65
N ASP A 123 9.58 -8.92 -21.82
CA ASP A 123 9.57 -9.93 -20.77
C ASP A 123 11.00 -10.26 -20.30
N LEU A 124 11.97 -10.33 -21.23
CA LEU A 124 13.39 -10.49 -20.91
C LEU A 124 13.94 -9.28 -20.13
N LYS A 125 13.64 -8.06 -20.55
CA LYS A 125 14.05 -6.84 -19.80
C LYS A 125 13.52 -6.86 -18.37
N LEU A 126 12.29 -7.30 -18.19
CA LEU A 126 11.69 -7.43 -16.86
C LEU A 126 12.41 -8.52 -16.05
N ALA A 127 12.65 -9.69 -16.65
CA ALA A 127 13.34 -10.80 -16.00
C ALA A 127 14.77 -10.43 -15.56
N PHE A 128 15.51 -9.67 -16.38
CA PHE A 128 16.83 -9.13 -16.02
C PHE A 128 16.74 -8.11 -14.87
N SER A 129 15.73 -7.23 -14.86
CA SER A 129 15.55 -6.26 -13.78
C SER A 129 15.20 -6.95 -12.46
N GLU A 130 14.36 -7.99 -12.49
CA GLU A 130 14.04 -8.81 -11.32
C GLU A 130 15.26 -9.60 -10.81
N PHE A 131 16.06 -10.12 -11.75
CA PHE A 131 17.28 -10.83 -11.40
C PHE A 131 18.30 -9.88 -10.75
N TYR A 132 18.47 -8.66 -11.30
CA TYR A 132 19.32 -7.63 -10.73
C TYR A 132 18.90 -7.29 -9.30
N LEU A 133 17.60 -7.11 -9.07
CA LEU A 133 17.07 -6.89 -7.72
C LEU A 133 17.42 -8.05 -6.78
N SER A 134 17.30 -9.30 -7.23
CA SER A 134 17.65 -10.46 -6.40
C SER A 134 19.14 -10.49 -6.01
N LEU A 135 20.04 -10.03 -6.88
CA LEU A 135 21.47 -9.89 -6.57
C LEU A 135 21.73 -8.80 -5.52
N ILE A 136 21.05 -7.65 -5.65
CA ILE A 136 21.16 -6.57 -4.65
C ILE A 136 20.63 -7.03 -3.29
N LEU A 137 19.53 -7.79 -3.23
CA LEU A 137 19.02 -8.38 -2.00
C LEU A 137 20.06 -9.32 -1.37
N LEU A 138 20.76 -10.12 -2.17
CA LEU A 138 21.78 -11.05 -1.70
C LEU A 138 23.04 -10.31 -1.21
N GLN A 139 23.45 -9.22 -1.88
CA GLN A 139 24.51 -8.33 -1.43
C GLN A 139 24.15 -7.67 -0.08
N ASN A 140 22.90 -7.20 0.06
CA ASN A 140 22.42 -6.64 1.31
C ASN A 140 22.37 -7.70 2.45
N TYR A 141 21.98 -8.94 2.13
CA TYR A 141 22.03 -10.06 3.07
C TYR A 141 23.43 -10.27 3.60
N GLN A 142 24.45 -10.29 2.73
CA GLN A 142 25.87 -10.40 3.11
C GLN A 142 26.28 -9.29 4.09
N ASN A 143 25.99 -8.04 3.75
CA ASN A 143 26.38 -6.88 4.53
C ASN A 143 25.70 -6.80 5.90
N LEU A 144 24.39 -7.10 5.96
CA LEU A 144 23.63 -7.07 7.22
C LEU A 144 24.08 -8.15 8.19
N ASN A 145 24.35 -9.38 7.72
CA ASN A 145 24.82 -10.46 8.58
C ASN A 145 26.24 -10.20 9.09
N PHE A 146 27.13 -9.71 8.23
CA PHE A 146 28.48 -9.32 8.63
C PHE A 146 28.46 -8.23 9.71
N THR A 147 27.66 -7.19 9.49
CA THR A 147 27.48 -6.11 10.47
C THR A 147 26.87 -6.63 11.76
N GLY A 148 25.94 -7.57 11.68
CA GLY A 148 25.33 -8.24 12.84
C GLY A 148 26.35 -8.94 13.72
N PHE A 149 27.20 -9.78 13.13
CA PHE A 149 28.30 -10.45 13.86
C PHE A 149 29.26 -9.43 14.48
N ARG A 150 29.71 -8.46 13.71
CA ARG A 150 30.61 -7.42 14.21
C ARG A 150 30.02 -6.68 15.41
N LYS A 151 28.73 -6.36 15.40
CA LYS A 151 28.06 -5.66 16.48
C LYS A 151 27.84 -6.52 17.72
N ILE A 152 27.42 -7.77 17.55
CA ILE A 152 27.17 -8.66 18.69
C ILE A 152 28.45 -9.05 19.40
N LEU A 153 29.52 -9.34 18.64
CA LEU A 153 30.83 -9.68 19.18
C LEU A 153 31.51 -8.49 19.87
N LYS A 154 31.44 -7.28 19.30
CA LYS A 154 31.86 -6.05 19.97
C LYS A 154 31.07 -5.81 21.27
N LYS A 155 29.78 -6.15 21.30
CA LYS A 155 28.96 -6.06 22.50
C LYS A 155 29.37 -7.09 23.55
N HIS A 156 29.66 -8.34 23.13
CA HIS A 156 30.21 -9.37 23.97
C HIS A 156 31.49 -8.92 24.69
N ASP A 157 32.49 -8.44 23.93
CA ASP A 157 33.77 -7.99 24.49
C ASP A 157 33.59 -6.84 25.46
N LYS A 158 32.67 -5.91 25.16
CA LYS A 158 32.41 -4.78 26.04
C LYS A 158 31.70 -5.18 27.34
N LEU A 159 30.82 -6.18 27.33
CA LEU A 159 30.10 -6.66 28.51
C LEU A 159 30.95 -7.60 29.37
N MET A 160 31.73 -8.42 28.73
CA MET A 160 32.63 -9.42 29.42
C MET A 160 33.99 -8.86 29.76
N THR A 161 34.34 -7.65 29.27
CA THR A 161 35.68 -7.03 29.41
C THR A 161 36.81 -7.90 28.88
N THR A 162 36.57 -8.54 27.73
CA THR A 162 37.50 -9.43 27.02
C THR A 162 37.73 -8.97 25.60
N SER A 163 38.64 -9.61 24.88
CA SER A 163 38.84 -9.42 23.42
C SER A 163 38.58 -10.70 22.62
N ASN A 164 37.98 -11.71 23.25
CA ASN A 164 37.74 -13.03 22.65
C ASN A 164 36.79 -12.92 21.45
N GLY A 165 35.80 -12.04 21.50
CA GLY A 165 34.86 -11.82 20.42
C GLY A 165 35.50 -11.23 19.17
N ALA A 166 36.39 -10.24 19.33
CA ALA A 166 37.14 -9.67 18.22
C ALA A 166 38.03 -10.74 17.55
N LYS A 167 38.76 -11.54 18.34
CA LYS A 167 39.60 -12.62 17.83
C LYS A 167 38.77 -13.70 17.12
N TRP A 168 37.66 -14.14 17.70
CA TRP A 168 36.76 -15.11 17.08
C TRP A 168 36.20 -14.59 15.75
N ARG A 169 35.87 -13.31 15.66
CA ARG A 169 35.41 -12.68 14.40
C ARG A 169 36.48 -12.77 13.31
N GLU A 170 37.72 -12.38 13.62
CA GLU A 170 38.84 -12.43 12.69
C GLU A 170 39.10 -13.84 12.18
N ASP A 171 39.09 -14.83 13.11
CA ASP A 171 39.37 -16.24 12.79
C ASP A 171 38.22 -16.90 11.99
N ASN A 172 36.95 -16.54 12.22
CA ASN A 172 35.83 -17.28 11.70
C ASN A 172 34.94 -16.44 10.69
N VAL A 173 34.60 -15.19 11.04
CA VAL A 173 33.64 -14.40 10.22
C VAL A 173 34.35 -13.75 9.05
N ASP A 174 35.48 -13.10 9.30
CA ASP A 174 36.22 -12.35 8.28
C ASP A 174 36.76 -13.28 7.19
N CYS A 175 37.10 -14.54 7.54
CA CYS A 175 37.56 -15.57 6.61
C CYS A 175 36.44 -16.42 6.00
N SER A 176 35.17 -16.21 6.41
CA SER A 176 34.06 -17.03 5.97
C SER A 176 33.71 -16.82 4.49
N THR A 177 33.12 -17.85 3.84
CA THR A 177 32.77 -17.82 2.41
C THR A 177 31.76 -16.74 2.09
N PHE A 178 30.77 -16.49 2.97
CA PHE A 178 29.78 -15.45 2.69
C PHE A 178 30.38 -14.04 2.70
N ASN A 179 31.47 -13.80 3.44
CA ASN A 179 32.11 -12.48 3.52
C ASN A 179 33.21 -12.28 2.45
N THR A 180 33.98 -13.32 2.16
CA THR A 180 35.13 -13.24 1.22
C THR A 180 34.71 -13.35 -0.25
N ASN A 181 33.52 -13.85 -0.54
CA ASN A 181 33.03 -14.08 -1.89
C ASN A 181 32.64 -12.77 -2.57
N LYS A 182 33.34 -12.41 -3.64
CA LYS A 182 33.09 -11.24 -4.51
C LYS A 182 32.34 -11.58 -5.80
N ASP A 183 31.82 -12.80 -5.95
CA ASP A 183 31.16 -13.22 -7.18
C ASP A 183 29.81 -12.51 -7.36
N ILE A 184 29.17 -12.04 -6.27
CA ILE A 184 28.00 -11.17 -6.37
C ILE A 184 28.33 -9.88 -7.12
N ASP A 185 29.40 -9.20 -6.74
CA ASP A 185 29.79 -7.93 -7.35
C ASP A 185 30.15 -8.12 -8.82
N LYS A 186 30.80 -9.25 -9.17
CA LYS A 186 31.08 -9.61 -10.55
C LYS A 186 29.78 -9.85 -11.33
N LEU A 187 28.83 -10.64 -10.77
CA LEU A 187 27.54 -10.89 -11.42
C LEU A 187 26.75 -9.60 -11.61
N ILE A 188 26.74 -8.68 -10.64
CA ILE A 188 26.11 -7.36 -10.77
C ILE A 188 26.70 -6.60 -11.96
N GLN A 189 28.03 -6.54 -12.05
CA GLN A 189 28.73 -5.87 -13.15
C GLN A 189 28.44 -6.54 -14.50
N GLU A 190 28.43 -7.86 -14.57
CA GLU A 190 28.11 -8.61 -15.79
C GLU A 190 26.68 -8.37 -16.25
N VAL A 191 25.70 -8.34 -15.31
CA VAL A 191 24.30 -8.02 -15.60
C VAL A 191 24.15 -6.58 -16.09
N GLU A 192 24.81 -5.61 -15.45
CA GLU A 192 24.83 -4.22 -15.90
C GLU A 192 25.43 -4.09 -17.32
N GLY A 193 26.54 -4.78 -17.56
CA GLY A 193 27.19 -4.82 -18.88
C GLY A 193 26.31 -5.44 -19.96
N THR A 194 25.74 -6.63 -19.70
CA THR A 194 24.84 -7.33 -20.63
C THR A 194 23.59 -6.52 -20.92
N PHE A 195 22.98 -5.96 -19.88
CA PHE A 195 21.76 -5.15 -20.04
C PHE A 195 22.03 -3.88 -20.88
N THR A 196 23.18 -3.24 -20.65
CA THR A 196 23.58 -2.03 -21.38
C THR A 196 23.86 -2.32 -22.86
N SER A 197 24.70 -3.36 -23.14
CA SER A 197 25.13 -3.65 -24.49
C SER A 197 24.02 -4.28 -25.34
N GLU A 198 23.26 -5.22 -24.74
CA GLU A 198 22.39 -6.11 -25.47
C GLU A 198 20.91 -5.69 -25.50
N LEU A 199 20.46 -5.02 -24.42
CA LEU A 199 19.06 -4.66 -24.27
C LEU A 199 18.77 -3.16 -24.45
N GLU A 200 19.74 -2.29 -24.18
CA GLU A 200 19.64 -0.82 -24.30
C GLU A 200 20.61 -0.23 -25.34
N GLN A 201 21.13 -1.04 -26.26
CA GLN A 201 21.93 -0.59 -27.42
C GLN A 201 23.14 0.27 -27.04
N GLY A 202 23.79 -0.02 -25.90
CA GLY A 202 24.96 0.72 -25.42
C GLY A 202 24.69 1.96 -24.57
N ASP A 203 23.42 2.36 -24.41
CA ASP A 203 23.05 3.49 -23.55
C ASP A 203 23.06 3.08 -22.07
N ARG A 204 24.21 3.37 -21.40
CA ARG A 204 24.40 3.07 -19.98
C ARG A 204 23.46 3.87 -19.06
N GLN A 205 23.16 5.12 -19.38
CA GLN A 205 22.26 5.92 -18.55
C GLN A 205 20.86 5.35 -18.55
N ARG A 206 20.36 4.95 -19.73
CA ARG A 206 19.06 4.33 -19.90
C ARG A 206 19.00 2.96 -19.24
N ALA A 207 20.08 2.15 -19.37
CA ALA A 207 20.19 0.85 -18.73
C ALA A 207 20.14 0.97 -17.21
N MET A 208 20.99 1.83 -16.62
CA MET A 208 21.02 2.03 -15.17
C MET A 208 19.71 2.64 -14.64
N LYS A 209 19.11 3.53 -15.40
CA LYS A 209 17.80 4.09 -15.08
C LYS A 209 16.71 3.03 -15.04
N ARG A 210 16.82 1.93 -15.78
CA ARG A 210 15.86 0.81 -15.77
C ARG A 210 16.19 -0.25 -14.71
N LEU A 211 17.44 -0.52 -14.46
CA LEU A 211 17.88 -1.48 -13.44
C LEU A 211 17.79 -0.92 -12.03
N ARG A 212 18.27 0.31 -11.83
CA ARG A 212 18.30 0.96 -10.51
C ARG A 212 17.02 1.75 -10.29
N VAL A 213 16.21 1.31 -9.35
CA VAL A 213 14.97 1.97 -8.96
C VAL A 213 15.30 3.10 -7.97
N PRO A 214 14.84 4.35 -8.19
CA PRO A 214 15.08 5.42 -7.25
C PRO A 214 14.41 5.13 -5.90
N PRO A 215 14.99 5.57 -4.78
CA PRO A 215 14.40 5.42 -3.46
C PRO A 215 13.05 6.15 -3.40
N LEU A 216 12.04 5.52 -2.80
CA LEU A 216 10.67 6.06 -2.65
C LEU A 216 10.60 7.29 -1.72
N GLY A 217 11.71 7.63 -1.04
CA GLY A 217 11.81 8.72 -0.09
C GLY A 217 12.36 10.04 -0.63
N GLU A 218 12.36 10.28 -1.95
CA GLU A 218 12.85 11.54 -2.50
C GLU A 218 12.06 12.75 -1.98
N ALA A 219 12.79 13.84 -1.71
CA ALA A 219 12.22 15.09 -1.23
C ALA A 219 11.23 15.66 -2.25
N GLN A 220 10.05 16.03 -1.78
CA GLN A 220 8.99 16.61 -2.60
C GLN A 220 9.38 18.03 -3.09
N SER A 221 8.92 18.40 -4.29
CA SER A 221 9.12 19.75 -4.80
C SER A 221 8.42 20.79 -3.91
N PRO A 222 9.10 21.84 -3.44
CA PRO A 222 8.48 22.93 -2.67
C PRO A 222 7.29 23.56 -3.39
N TRP A 223 7.33 23.61 -4.72
CA TRP A 223 6.25 24.13 -5.54
C TRP A 223 4.96 23.26 -5.47
N THR A 224 5.10 21.94 -5.45
CA THR A 224 3.97 21.01 -5.26
C THR A 224 3.34 21.20 -3.88
N THR A 225 4.16 21.31 -2.83
CA THR A 225 3.69 21.55 -1.46
C THR A 225 2.96 22.89 -1.35
N PHE A 226 3.48 23.96 -1.98
CA PHE A 226 2.81 25.27 -2.03
C PHE A 226 1.43 25.16 -2.70
N LYS A 227 1.32 24.49 -3.87
CA LYS A 227 0.05 24.29 -4.56
C LYS A 227 -0.96 23.49 -3.74
N VAL A 228 -0.51 22.41 -3.09
CA VAL A 228 -1.35 21.62 -2.18
C VAL A 228 -1.94 22.51 -1.08
N GLY A 229 -1.11 23.33 -0.42
CA GLY A 229 -1.56 24.24 0.63
C GLY A 229 -2.56 25.29 0.12
N LEU A 230 -2.24 25.91 -1.03
CA LEU A 230 -3.09 26.94 -1.63
C LEU A 230 -4.47 26.39 -2.02
N PHE A 231 -4.53 25.30 -2.78
CA PHE A 231 -5.79 24.76 -3.27
C PHE A 231 -6.60 24.08 -2.15
N SER A 232 -5.96 23.44 -1.17
CA SER A 232 -6.65 22.88 -0.01
C SER A 232 -7.25 23.99 0.87
N GLY A 233 -6.53 25.09 1.08
CA GLY A 233 -7.05 26.26 1.82
C GLY A 233 -8.22 26.91 1.07
N ALA A 234 -8.09 27.12 -0.25
CA ALA A 234 -9.17 27.65 -1.08
C ALA A 234 -10.40 26.72 -1.04
N PHE A 235 -10.22 25.41 -1.12
CA PHE A 235 -11.32 24.44 -1.03
C PHE A 235 -12.08 24.54 0.30
N ILE A 236 -11.36 24.61 1.43
CA ILE A 236 -11.99 24.74 2.75
C ILE A 236 -12.85 26.02 2.83
N VAL A 237 -12.32 27.17 2.38
CA VAL A 237 -13.06 28.45 2.39
C VAL A 237 -14.29 28.38 1.47
N LEU A 238 -14.16 27.77 0.29
CA LEU A 238 -15.26 27.62 -0.66
C LEU A 238 -16.36 26.68 -0.14
N VAL A 239 -15.98 25.56 0.52
CA VAL A 239 -16.95 24.66 1.17
C VAL A 239 -17.73 25.38 2.26
N MET A 240 -17.07 26.20 3.08
CA MET A 240 -17.76 27.04 4.07
C MET A 240 -18.73 28.02 3.39
N SER A 241 -18.34 28.61 2.28
CA SER A 241 -19.20 29.49 1.47
C SER A 241 -20.40 28.74 0.88
N VAL A 242 -20.21 27.49 0.41
CA VAL A 242 -21.30 26.63 -0.07
C VAL A 242 -22.30 26.33 1.04
N ILE A 243 -21.80 25.96 2.24
CA ILE A 243 -22.66 25.67 3.40
C ILE A 243 -23.48 26.91 3.81
N LEU A 244 -22.82 28.04 3.94
CA LEU A 244 -23.48 29.30 4.30
C LEU A 244 -24.50 29.70 3.22
N SER A 245 -24.15 29.60 1.95
CA SER A 245 -25.08 29.87 0.86
C SER A 245 -26.28 28.94 0.85
N GLY A 246 -26.08 27.65 1.11
CA GLY A 246 -27.17 26.66 1.21
C GLY A 246 -28.12 26.93 2.39
N ILE A 247 -27.62 27.53 3.50
CA ILE A 247 -28.45 27.89 4.67
C ILE A 247 -29.23 29.16 4.43
N PHE A 248 -28.63 30.18 3.82
CA PHE A 248 -29.21 31.51 3.71
C PHE A 248 -29.90 31.77 2.37
N HIS A 249 -29.62 31.00 1.34
CA HIS A 249 -30.21 31.17 0.01
C HIS A 249 -31.42 30.24 -0.15
N SER A 250 -32.62 30.78 -0.05
CA SER A 250 -33.90 30.05 -0.03
C SER A 250 -34.52 29.84 -1.41
N GLU A 251 -33.76 29.74 -2.48
CA GLU A 251 -34.35 29.39 -3.78
C GLU A 251 -34.78 27.90 -3.76
N HIS A 252 -36.02 27.65 -4.19
CA HIS A 252 -36.64 26.32 -4.20
C HIS A 252 -36.07 25.45 -5.34
N HIS A 253 -34.81 24.97 -5.19
CA HIS A 253 -34.31 23.94 -6.07
C HIS A 253 -34.77 22.56 -5.56
N ASN A 254 -34.99 21.62 -6.47
CA ASN A 254 -35.25 20.25 -6.10
C ASN A 254 -33.95 19.62 -5.48
N VAL A 255 -33.88 19.61 -4.16
CA VAL A 255 -32.69 19.18 -3.37
C VAL A 255 -32.26 17.78 -3.76
N GLU A 256 -33.17 16.87 -4.07
CA GLU A 256 -32.85 15.50 -4.46
C GLU A 256 -32.08 15.44 -5.78
N VAL A 257 -32.49 16.23 -6.77
CA VAL A 257 -31.80 16.31 -8.06
C VAL A 257 -30.39 16.88 -7.88
N VAL A 258 -30.28 17.98 -7.14
CA VAL A 258 -29.01 18.64 -6.87
C VAL A 258 -28.03 17.70 -6.18
N LEU A 259 -28.47 17.00 -5.12
CA LEU A 259 -27.65 16.05 -4.43
C LEU A 259 -27.13 14.94 -5.35
N ARG A 260 -27.97 14.38 -6.23
CA ARG A 260 -27.56 13.33 -7.16
C ARG A 260 -26.57 13.81 -8.22
N LEU A 261 -26.72 15.06 -8.73
CA LEU A 261 -25.84 15.62 -9.75
C LEU A 261 -24.45 15.96 -9.21
N PHE A 262 -24.34 16.42 -7.94
CA PHE A 262 -23.05 16.85 -7.36
C PHE A 262 -22.36 15.81 -6.47
N ARG A 263 -23.11 14.80 -5.97
CA ARG A 263 -22.58 13.76 -5.07
C ARG A 263 -21.55 12.86 -5.75
N GLY A 264 -21.82 12.39 -6.97
CA GLY A 264 -20.89 11.55 -7.73
C GLY A 264 -19.49 12.16 -7.87
N PRO A 265 -19.37 13.37 -8.41
CA PRO A 265 -18.10 14.11 -8.45
C PRO A 265 -17.44 14.29 -7.08
N LEU A 266 -18.20 14.65 -6.04
CA LEU A 266 -17.67 14.82 -4.69
C LEU A 266 -17.07 13.52 -4.12
N LEU A 267 -17.74 12.39 -4.34
CA LEU A 267 -17.25 11.08 -3.89
C LEU A 267 -15.94 10.68 -4.58
N ILE A 268 -15.76 11.02 -5.86
CA ILE A 268 -14.50 10.82 -6.59
C ILE A 268 -13.39 11.69 -5.98
N ILE A 269 -13.68 12.96 -5.69
CA ILE A 269 -12.71 13.88 -5.07
C ILE A 269 -12.29 13.38 -3.69
N LEU A 270 -13.25 12.98 -2.86
CA LEU A 270 -13.01 12.40 -1.54
C LEU A 270 -12.17 11.12 -1.66
N PHE A 271 -12.49 10.24 -2.60
CA PHE A 271 -11.74 9.02 -2.83
C PHE A 271 -10.28 9.32 -3.22
N LEU A 272 -10.02 10.24 -4.16
CA LEU A 272 -8.67 10.63 -4.54
C LEU A 272 -7.87 11.23 -3.37
N PHE A 273 -8.50 12.07 -2.57
CA PHE A 273 -7.89 12.65 -1.38
C PHE A 273 -7.49 11.58 -0.36
N LEU A 274 -8.39 10.63 -0.08
CA LEU A 274 -8.13 9.55 0.87
C LEU A 274 -7.06 8.57 0.35
N ILE A 275 -7.01 8.30 -0.96
CA ILE A 275 -5.90 7.52 -1.56
C ILE A 275 -4.56 8.25 -1.40
N GLY A 276 -4.53 9.58 -1.52
CA GLY A 276 -3.32 10.35 -1.21
C GLY A 276 -2.83 10.11 0.22
N ILE A 277 -3.74 10.08 1.19
CA ILE A 277 -3.41 9.76 2.59
C ILE A 277 -2.97 8.30 2.74
N ASN A 278 -3.61 7.34 2.04
CA ASN A 278 -3.15 5.94 2.02
C ASN A 278 -1.71 5.82 1.54
N ILE A 279 -1.34 6.48 0.44
CA ILE A 279 0.04 6.46 -0.09
C ILE A 279 1.03 7.02 0.92
N TYR A 280 0.69 8.13 1.58
CA TYR A 280 1.51 8.68 2.67
C TYR A 280 1.72 7.67 3.80
N GLY A 281 0.63 7.04 4.26
CA GLY A 281 0.69 6.05 5.34
C GLY A 281 1.48 4.79 4.96
N TRP A 282 1.30 4.27 3.75
CA TRP A 282 2.08 3.14 3.24
C TRP A 282 3.58 3.47 3.17
N ARG A 283 3.91 4.63 2.60
CA ARG A 283 5.30 5.06 2.47
C ARG A 283 5.97 5.27 3.84
N SER A 284 5.30 5.97 4.76
CA SER A 284 5.83 6.23 6.11
C SER A 284 6.02 4.96 6.95
N SER A 285 5.25 3.92 6.68
CA SER A 285 5.34 2.63 7.36
C SER A 285 6.20 1.59 6.62
N GLY A 286 6.82 1.95 5.49
CA GLY A 286 7.69 1.05 4.72
C GLY A 286 6.94 0.01 3.88
N VAL A 287 5.63 0.20 3.61
CA VAL A 287 4.86 -0.65 2.70
C VAL A 287 5.09 -0.20 1.27
N ASN A 288 5.77 -1.02 0.47
CA ASN A 288 6.12 -0.68 -0.91
C ASN A 288 4.94 -0.88 -1.87
N HIS A 289 4.04 0.11 -1.90
CA HIS A 289 2.86 0.11 -2.77
C HIS A 289 3.22 0.17 -4.26
N VAL A 290 4.33 0.82 -4.63
CA VAL A 290 4.73 0.98 -6.04
C VAL A 290 5.04 -0.37 -6.67
N LEU A 291 5.77 -1.25 -5.96
CA LEU A 291 6.07 -2.61 -6.42
C LEU A 291 4.83 -3.50 -6.39
N ILE A 292 3.98 -3.40 -5.35
CA ILE A 292 2.74 -4.20 -5.24
C ILE A 292 1.79 -3.90 -6.40
N PHE A 293 1.66 -2.63 -6.80
CA PHE A 293 0.82 -2.22 -7.93
C PHE A 293 1.49 -2.36 -9.30
N GLU A 294 2.76 -2.79 -9.33
CA GLU A 294 3.55 -2.87 -10.57
C GLU A 294 3.59 -1.52 -11.33
N ILE A 295 3.73 -0.42 -10.58
CA ILE A 295 3.86 0.93 -11.14
C ILE A 295 5.33 1.19 -11.44
N ASP A 296 5.62 1.96 -12.50
CA ASP A 296 7.00 2.42 -12.75
C ASP A 296 7.44 3.39 -11.64
N PRO A 297 8.45 3.05 -10.83
CA PRO A 297 8.90 3.89 -9.72
C PRO A 297 9.35 5.29 -10.11
N ARG A 298 9.66 5.52 -11.38
CA ARG A 298 10.13 6.82 -11.88
C ARG A 298 9.00 7.80 -12.17
N ASN A 299 7.82 7.26 -12.47
CA ASN A 299 6.69 8.04 -12.96
C ASN A 299 5.44 7.81 -12.10
N HIS A 300 5.61 7.39 -10.85
CA HIS A 300 4.50 7.21 -9.93
C HIS A 300 4.04 8.57 -9.36
N LEU A 301 2.75 8.65 -9.07
CA LEU A 301 2.19 9.79 -8.34
C LEU A 301 2.52 9.66 -6.86
N THR A 302 3.08 10.72 -6.30
CA THR A 302 3.27 10.84 -4.86
C THR A 302 1.94 11.22 -4.20
N GLU A 303 1.86 11.08 -2.87
CA GLU A 303 0.73 11.53 -2.08
C GLU A 303 0.36 12.99 -2.33
N GLN A 304 1.36 13.88 -2.44
CA GLN A 304 1.14 15.30 -2.66
C GLN A 304 0.50 15.59 -4.04
N HIS A 305 0.91 14.87 -5.09
CA HIS A 305 0.30 15.03 -6.40
C HIS A 305 -1.18 14.62 -6.41
N LEU A 306 -1.54 13.53 -5.71
CA LEU A 306 -2.94 13.11 -5.63
C LEU A 306 -3.79 14.07 -4.80
N ILE A 307 -3.26 14.57 -3.69
CA ILE A 307 -3.95 15.58 -2.86
C ILE A 307 -4.07 16.90 -3.63
N GLU A 308 -3.06 17.30 -4.42
CA GLU A 308 -3.13 18.46 -5.32
C GLU A 308 -4.28 18.33 -6.31
N ILE A 309 -4.36 17.19 -7.02
CA ILE A 309 -5.42 16.93 -7.99
C ILE A 309 -6.80 16.96 -7.31
N ALA A 310 -6.93 16.29 -6.15
CA ALA A 310 -8.16 16.26 -5.38
C ALA A 310 -8.58 17.67 -4.91
N ALA A 311 -7.63 18.49 -4.45
CA ALA A 311 -7.87 19.86 -4.00
C ALA A 311 -8.29 20.78 -5.17
N ILE A 312 -7.63 20.67 -6.32
CA ILE A 312 -8.01 21.44 -7.52
C ILE A 312 -9.44 21.08 -7.95
N PHE A 313 -9.77 19.78 -8.05
CA PHE A 313 -11.12 19.34 -8.38
C PHE A 313 -12.13 19.73 -7.30
N GLY A 314 -11.74 19.74 -6.02
CA GLY A 314 -12.56 20.24 -4.93
C GLY A 314 -12.91 21.72 -5.08
N VAL A 315 -11.95 22.56 -5.43
CA VAL A 315 -12.18 23.99 -5.72
C VAL A 315 -13.15 24.15 -6.89
N ILE A 316 -12.94 23.41 -7.99
CA ILE A 316 -13.82 23.48 -9.17
C ILE A 316 -15.23 22.99 -8.83
N TRP A 317 -15.35 21.91 -8.06
CA TRP A 317 -16.62 21.40 -7.56
C TRP A 317 -17.36 22.44 -6.70
N ALA A 318 -16.69 23.04 -5.72
CA ALA A 318 -17.29 24.04 -4.84
C ALA A 318 -17.71 25.30 -5.59
N LEU A 319 -16.90 25.77 -6.55
CA LEU A 319 -17.27 26.86 -7.46
C LEU A 319 -18.46 26.48 -8.34
N SER A 320 -18.55 25.24 -8.81
CA SER A 320 -19.68 24.74 -9.57
C SER A 320 -20.98 24.74 -8.75
N VAL A 321 -20.91 24.29 -7.48
CA VAL A 321 -22.06 24.34 -6.57
C VAL A 321 -22.49 25.78 -6.32
N LEU A 322 -21.57 26.70 -6.05
CA LEU A 322 -21.90 28.15 -5.94
C LEU A 322 -22.46 28.71 -7.23
N GLY A 323 -21.85 28.38 -8.37
CA GLY A 323 -22.35 28.79 -9.67
C GLY A 323 -23.76 28.27 -9.96
N PHE A 324 -24.12 27.08 -9.49
CA PHE A 324 -25.46 26.53 -9.55
C PHE A 324 -26.44 27.32 -8.66
N LEU A 325 -26.07 27.56 -7.39
CA LEU A 325 -26.91 28.29 -6.41
C LEU A 325 -27.18 29.74 -6.87
N TYR A 326 -26.20 30.39 -7.48
CA TYR A 326 -26.29 31.76 -7.97
C TYR A 326 -26.50 31.88 -9.49
N ALA A 327 -26.93 30.78 -10.14
CA ALA A 327 -27.08 30.71 -11.60
C ALA A 327 -27.99 31.80 -12.18
N LYS A 328 -29.08 32.12 -11.48
CA LYS A 328 -30.02 33.17 -11.86
C LYS A 328 -29.37 34.57 -11.85
N ALA A 329 -28.58 34.86 -10.82
CA ALA A 329 -27.84 36.12 -10.74
C ALA A 329 -26.74 36.22 -11.81
N LEU A 330 -26.17 35.10 -12.22
CA LEU A 330 -25.17 35.00 -13.26
C LEU A 330 -25.76 34.92 -14.69
N SER A 331 -27.08 34.82 -14.81
CA SER A 331 -27.80 34.62 -16.09
C SER A 331 -27.30 33.34 -16.84
N ILE A 332 -27.00 32.27 -16.10
CA ILE A 332 -26.56 30.99 -16.63
C ILE A 332 -27.65 29.93 -16.37
N PRO A 333 -27.93 29.02 -17.32
CA PRO A 333 -28.80 27.88 -17.03
C PRO A 333 -28.26 27.03 -15.87
N SER A 334 -29.05 26.87 -14.78
CA SER A 334 -28.60 26.21 -13.55
C SER A 334 -28.04 24.82 -13.82
N TYR A 335 -28.74 24.00 -14.58
CA TYR A 335 -28.35 22.61 -14.85
C TYR A 335 -27.21 22.44 -15.87
N ALA A 336 -26.80 23.52 -16.57
CA ALA A 336 -25.59 23.49 -17.39
C ALA A 336 -24.32 23.43 -16.55
N VAL A 337 -24.33 23.92 -15.31
CA VAL A 337 -23.15 23.97 -14.42
C VAL A 337 -22.68 22.58 -14.00
N PRO A 338 -23.53 21.68 -13.45
CA PRO A 338 -23.10 20.32 -13.12
C PRO A 338 -22.72 19.50 -14.36
N LEU A 339 -23.37 19.76 -15.53
CA LEU A 339 -22.96 19.14 -16.79
C LEU A 339 -21.53 19.57 -17.19
N ALA A 340 -21.23 20.85 -17.09
CA ALA A 340 -19.90 21.39 -17.38
C ALA A 340 -18.84 20.77 -16.46
N LEU A 341 -19.14 20.58 -15.16
CA LEU A 341 -18.27 19.89 -14.21
C LEU A 341 -17.99 18.44 -14.63
N LEU A 342 -19.03 17.68 -14.97
CA LEU A 342 -18.90 16.30 -15.44
C LEU A 342 -18.08 16.21 -16.73
N CYS A 343 -18.37 17.08 -17.70
CA CYS A 343 -17.61 17.16 -18.95
C CYS A 343 -16.14 17.51 -18.69
N PHE A 344 -15.85 18.43 -17.79
CA PHE A 344 -14.50 18.81 -17.42
C PHE A 344 -13.74 17.62 -16.81
N MET A 345 -14.32 16.90 -15.86
CA MET A 345 -13.69 15.73 -15.24
C MET A 345 -13.44 14.61 -16.25
N LEU A 346 -14.40 14.37 -17.15
CA LEU A 346 -14.27 13.37 -18.21
C LEU A 346 -13.18 13.75 -19.21
N LEU A 347 -13.16 15.01 -19.67
CA LEU A 347 -12.14 15.53 -20.58
C LEU A 347 -10.76 15.50 -19.97
N PHE A 348 -10.62 15.79 -18.67
CA PHE A 348 -9.35 15.63 -17.95
C PHE A 348 -8.88 14.18 -17.98
N LEU A 349 -9.73 13.22 -17.67
CA LEU A 349 -9.39 11.80 -17.64
C LEU A 349 -9.03 11.28 -19.05
N LEU A 350 -9.81 11.62 -20.06
CA LEU A 350 -9.65 11.12 -21.43
C LEU A 350 -8.66 11.92 -22.27
N ASN A 351 -8.10 13.01 -21.74
CA ASN A 351 -7.18 13.89 -22.48
C ASN A 351 -6.00 13.10 -23.07
N PRO A 352 -5.87 13.04 -24.42
CA PRO A 352 -4.82 12.26 -25.07
C PRO A 352 -3.43 12.92 -25.04
N THR A 353 -3.35 14.18 -24.62
CA THR A 353 -2.08 14.91 -24.58
C THR A 353 -1.17 14.43 -23.46
N ARG A 354 0.14 14.59 -23.65
CA ARG A 354 1.16 14.22 -22.64
C ARG A 354 1.29 15.30 -21.54
N THR A 355 0.17 15.87 -21.09
CA THR A 355 0.09 16.87 -20.03
C THR A 355 -0.65 16.31 -18.81
N PHE A 356 -0.59 16.99 -17.67
CA PHE A 356 -1.35 16.66 -16.46
C PHE A 356 -1.26 15.19 -16.03
N HIS A 357 -0.05 14.72 -15.69
CA HIS A 357 0.22 13.36 -15.22
C HIS A 357 -0.34 12.27 -16.18
N HIS A 358 -0.07 12.40 -17.46
CA HIS A 358 -0.65 11.55 -18.51
C HIS A 358 -0.37 10.05 -18.27
N GLU A 359 0.81 9.66 -17.76
CA GLU A 359 1.14 8.26 -17.49
C GLU A 359 0.22 7.63 -16.44
N ALA A 360 -0.08 8.36 -15.36
CA ALA A 360 -1.00 7.90 -14.32
C ALA A 360 -2.44 7.80 -14.85
N ARG A 361 -2.90 8.77 -15.68
CA ARG A 361 -4.22 8.70 -16.32
C ARG A 361 -4.35 7.52 -17.27
N PHE A 362 -3.33 7.29 -18.12
CA PHE A 362 -3.34 6.14 -19.03
C PHE A 362 -3.19 4.82 -18.27
N TRP A 363 -2.43 4.77 -17.18
CA TRP A 363 -2.38 3.62 -16.30
C TRP A 363 -3.77 3.30 -15.73
N LEU A 364 -4.47 4.31 -15.21
CA LEU A 364 -5.83 4.16 -14.67
C LEU A 364 -6.81 3.68 -15.75
N LEU A 365 -6.83 4.33 -16.93
CA LEU A 365 -7.69 3.92 -18.06
C LEU A 365 -7.41 2.50 -18.52
N LYS A 366 -6.13 2.11 -18.60
CA LYS A 366 -5.72 0.75 -18.93
C LYS A 366 -6.22 -0.25 -17.90
N LYS A 367 -6.10 0.07 -16.59
CA LYS A 367 -6.57 -0.81 -15.51
C LYS A 367 -8.10 -0.90 -15.49
N LEU A 368 -8.83 0.20 -15.70
CA LEU A 368 -10.29 0.20 -15.85
C LEU A 368 -10.74 -0.68 -17.04
N GLY A 369 -10.08 -0.56 -18.19
CA GLY A 369 -10.34 -1.44 -19.34
C GLY A 369 -10.07 -2.90 -19.05
N ARG A 370 -9.00 -3.22 -18.30
CA ARG A 370 -8.70 -4.60 -17.86
C ARG A 370 -9.75 -5.14 -16.90
N VAL A 371 -10.24 -4.32 -15.96
CA VAL A 371 -11.33 -4.68 -15.04
C VAL A 371 -12.61 -4.97 -15.83
N ALA A 372 -12.98 -4.10 -16.76
CA ALA A 372 -14.15 -4.30 -17.62
C ALA A 372 -14.05 -5.59 -18.46
N CYS A 373 -12.84 -5.94 -18.93
CA CYS A 373 -12.53 -7.15 -19.67
C CYS A 373 -12.11 -8.34 -18.78
N ALA A 374 -12.52 -8.38 -17.53
CA ALA A 374 -12.08 -9.33 -16.52
C ALA A 374 -12.09 -10.82 -16.94
N PRO A 375 -13.11 -11.36 -17.62
CA PRO A 375 -13.12 -12.76 -18.02
C PRO A 375 -12.01 -13.16 -19.01
N PHE A 376 -11.48 -12.18 -19.76
CA PHE A 376 -10.58 -12.43 -20.89
C PHE A 376 -9.10 -12.14 -20.60
N VAL A 377 -8.79 -11.41 -19.52
CA VAL A 377 -7.44 -11.00 -19.18
C VAL A 377 -6.94 -11.68 -17.89
N PHE A 378 -5.63 -11.90 -17.80
CA PHE A 378 -4.99 -12.35 -16.56
C PHE A 378 -5.13 -11.28 -15.47
N VAL A 379 -5.49 -11.68 -14.24
CA VAL A 379 -5.77 -10.74 -13.16
C VAL A 379 -4.49 -10.40 -12.40
N GLN A 380 -4.08 -9.14 -12.44
CA GLN A 380 -2.99 -8.57 -11.64
C GLN A 380 -3.53 -8.01 -10.30
N PHE A 381 -2.64 -7.73 -9.35
CA PHE A 381 -3.03 -7.14 -8.05
C PHE A 381 -3.77 -5.80 -8.24
N ALA A 382 -3.26 -4.92 -9.11
CA ALA A 382 -3.90 -3.63 -9.38
C ALA A 382 -5.31 -3.77 -9.98
N ASP A 383 -5.56 -4.79 -10.84
CA ASP A 383 -6.89 -5.06 -11.40
C ASP A 383 -7.87 -5.53 -10.32
N PHE A 384 -7.39 -6.41 -9.43
CA PHE A 384 -8.11 -6.88 -8.26
C PHE A 384 -8.49 -5.73 -7.33
N TRP A 385 -7.49 -4.95 -6.91
CA TRP A 385 -7.67 -3.83 -6.00
C TRP A 385 -8.63 -2.77 -6.57
N LEU A 386 -8.45 -2.38 -7.83
CA LEU A 386 -9.31 -1.40 -8.48
C LEU A 386 -10.75 -1.89 -8.59
N GLY A 387 -10.97 -3.17 -8.88
CA GLY A 387 -12.31 -3.78 -8.88
C GLY A 387 -13.00 -3.65 -7.51
N ASP A 388 -12.25 -3.80 -6.41
CA ASP A 388 -12.77 -3.62 -5.05
C ASP A 388 -13.04 -2.14 -4.72
N GLN A 389 -12.22 -1.19 -5.23
CA GLN A 389 -12.53 0.23 -5.11
C GLN A 389 -13.84 0.60 -5.84
N LEU A 390 -14.07 0.04 -7.03
CA LEU A 390 -15.31 0.27 -7.79
C LEU A 390 -16.56 -0.25 -7.06
N ASN A 391 -16.47 -1.33 -6.27
CA ASN A 391 -17.59 -1.78 -5.41
C ASN A 391 -17.97 -0.71 -4.37
N THR A 392 -16.99 0.01 -3.84
CA THR A 392 -17.25 1.13 -2.91
C THR A 392 -17.84 2.35 -3.64
N LEU A 393 -17.43 2.57 -4.89
CA LEU A 393 -17.89 3.67 -5.71
C LEU A 393 -19.17 3.34 -6.50
N VAL A 394 -19.93 2.32 -6.09
CA VAL A 394 -21.20 1.96 -6.75
C VAL A 394 -22.20 3.10 -6.76
N GLN A 395 -22.21 3.94 -5.71
CA GLN A 395 -23.08 5.10 -5.68
C GLN A 395 -22.71 6.15 -6.74
N VAL A 396 -21.42 6.32 -7.03
CA VAL A 396 -20.95 7.18 -8.13
C VAL A 396 -21.47 6.71 -9.47
N LEU A 397 -21.45 5.39 -9.73
CA LEU A 397 -21.98 4.83 -10.97
C LEU A 397 -23.50 5.04 -11.11
N LYS A 398 -24.23 4.89 -10.00
CA LYS A 398 -25.69 5.17 -9.98
C LYS A 398 -26.00 6.66 -10.18
N ASP A 399 -25.20 7.56 -9.61
CA ASP A 399 -25.38 8.99 -9.79
C ASP A 399 -25.01 9.44 -11.22
N PHE A 400 -24.06 8.77 -11.87
CA PHE A 400 -23.75 9.00 -13.29
C PHE A 400 -24.84 8.44 -14.22
N GLU A 401 -25.40 7.26 -13.91
CA GLU A 401 -26.58 6.74 -14.62
C GLU A 401 -27.74 7.71 -14.53
N TYR A 402 -28.04 8.20 -13.32
CA TYR A 402 -29.07 9.20 -13.10
C TYR A 402 -28.79 10.49 -13.89
N SER A 403 -27.56 11.01 -13.85
CA SER A 403 -27.17 12.20 -14.58
C SER A 403 -27.36 12.02 -16.09
N LEU A 404 -26.98 10.87 -16.63
CA LEU A 404 -27.16 10.57 -18.05
C LEU A 404 -28.64 10.54 -18.44
N CYS A 405 -29.49 9.86 -17.65
CA CYS A 405 -30.93 9.88 -17.87
C CYS A 405 -31.52 11.30 -17.77
N PHE A 406 -31.09 12.03 -16.72
CA PHE A 406 -31.58 13.40 -16.49
C PHE A 406 -31.31 14.33 -17.67
N TYR A 407 -30.07 14.32 -18.20
CA TYR A 407 -29.73 15.19 -19.34
C TYR A 407 -30.29 14.73 -20.68
N ILE A 408 -30.67 13.46 -20.85
CA ILE A 408 -31.26 12.93 -22.08
C ILE A 408 -32.80 13.05 -22.08
N GLN A 409 -33.43 12.71 -20.94
CA GLN A 409 -34.89 12.55 -20.87
C GLN A 409 -35.57 13.46 -19.86
N GLY A 410 -34.88 13.86 -18.79
CA GLY A 410 -35.45 14.62 -17.69
C GLY A 410 -35.43 16.14 -17.90
N LEU A 411 -34.56 16.66 -18.77
CA LEU A 411 -34.38 18.10 -19.00
C LEU A 411 -34.96 18.51 -20.33
N ASP A 412 -35.90 19.43 -20.28
CA ASP A 412 -36.41 20.10 -21.50
C ASP A 412 -35.50 21.29 -21.88
N TRP A 413 -34.64 21.06 -22.88
CA TRP A 413 -33.68 22.04 -23.37
C TRP A 413 -34.32 23.25 -24.07
N THR A 414 -35.61 23.15 -24.38
CA THR A 414 -36.36 24.21 -25.09
C THR A 414 -37.08 25.18 -24.14
N SER A 415 -37.23 24.78 -22.86
CA SER A 415 -37.87 25.61 -21.86
C SER A 415 -36.86 26.56 -21.20
N PRO A 416 -37.14 27.88 -21.17
CA PRO A 416 -36.26 28.83 -20.50
C PRO A 416 -36.28 28.74 -18.96
N GLU A 417 -37.28 28.04 -18.38
CA GLU A 417 -37.42 27.87 -16.92
C GLU A 417 -37.16 26.42 -16.51
N PRO A 418 -36.02 26.14 -15.86
CA PRO A 418 -35.67 24.77 -15.38
C PRO A 418 -36.51 24.31 -14.19
N GLU A 419 -37.46 25.13 -13.70
CA GLU A 419 -38.26 24.82 -12.48
C GLU A 419 -39.25 23.66 -12.64
N LYS A 420 -39.53 23.21 -13.86
CA LYS A 420 -40.52 22.15 -14.17
C LYS A 420 -39.88 20.79 -14.48
N VAL A 421 -38.66 20.56 -14.05
CA VAL A 421 -37.99 19.29 -14.30
C VAL A 421 -38.52 18.23 -13.36
N ASP A 422 -39.22 17.26 -13.90
CA ASP A 422 -39.65 16.06 -13.14
C ASP A 422 -38.48 15.11 -12.95
N GLY A 423 -37.70 15.33 -11.88
CA GLY A 423 -36.60 14.46 -11.47
C GLY A 423 -37.02 13.03 -11.15
N MET A 424 -38.32 12.79 -10.95
CA MET A 424 -38.90 11.47 -10.66
C MET A 424 -38.90 10.54 -11.88
N VAL A 425 -38.96 11.08 -13.12
CA VAL A 425 -38.95 10.26 -14.35
C VAL A 425 -37.77 9.32 -14.43
N CYS A 426 -36.59 9.80 -14.02
CA CYS A 426 -35.36 8.99 -14.00
C CYS A 426 -35.20 8.13 -12.74
N THR A 427 -36.11 8.24 -11.77
CA THR A 427 -36.10 7.39 -10.56
C THR A 427 -36.94 6.15 -10.74
N ASP A 428 -38.14 6.29 -11.23
CA ASP A 428 -39.13 5.19 -11.31
C ASP A 428 -39.00 4.36 -12.59
N LYS A 429 -38.75 5.02 -13.75
CA LYS A 429 -38.61 4.30 -15.03
C LYS A 429 -37.28 3.56 -15.20
N THR A 430 -36.24 3.94 -14.48
CA THR A 430 -34.87 3.36 -14.64
C THR A 430 -34.48 2.37 -13.54
N VAL A 431 -35.41 1.90 -12.71
CA VAL A 431 -35.12 0.98 -11.59
C VAL A 431 -34.32 -0.26 -12.03
N VAL A 432 -34.70 -0.87 -13.15
CA VAL A 432 -33.99 -2.05 -13.68
C VAL A 432 -32.57 -1.68 -14.16
N VAL A 433 -32.43 -0.58 -14.88
CA VAL A 433 -31.12 -0.10 -15.37
C VAL A 433 -30.21 0.24 -14.17
N ARG A 434 -30.73 0.93 -13.18
CA ARG A 434 -30.02 1.26 -11.93
C ARG A 434 -29.58 -0.01 -11.18
N SER A 435 -30.43 -1.05 -11.14
CA SER A 435 -30.10 -2.34 -10.52
C SER A 435 -28.98 -3.05 -11.29
N ILE A 436 -29.01 -3.01 -12.63
CA ILE A 436 -27.91 -3.54 -13.46
C ILE A 436 -26.61 -2.80 -13.18
N VAL A 437 -26.63 -1.46 -13.17
CA VAL A 437 -25.47 -0.62 -12.87
C VAL A 437 -24.92 -0.92 -11.48
N ALA A 438 -25.79 -1.13 -10.48
CA ALA A 438 -25.38 -1.50 -9.12
C ALA A 438 -24.69 -2.89 -9.06
N CYS A 439 -25.03 -3.80 -9.96
CA CYS A 439 -24.40 -5.13 -10.04
C CYS A 439 -23.05 -5.12 -10.78
N LEU A 440 -22.73 -4.10 -11.59
CA LEU A 440 -21.54 -4.11 -12.46
C LEU A 440 -20.23 -4.32 -11.68
N PRO A 441 -19.93 -3.59 -10.59
CA PRO A 441 -18.67 -3.80 -9.86
C PRO A 441 -18.57 -5.20 -9.26
N ALA A 442 -19.66 -5.71 -8.67
CA ALA A 442 -19.73 -7.07 -8.16
C ALA A 442 -19.54 -8.11 -9.27
N TRP A 443 -20.09 -7.88 -10.47
CA TRP A 443 -19.90 -8.72 -11.64
C TRP A 443 -18.43 -8.76 -12.09
N TRP A 444 -17.77 -7.63 -12.18
CA TRP A 444 -16.35 -7.58 -12.56
C TRP A 444 -15.50 -8.38 -11.58
N ARG A 445 -15.76 -8.21 -10.28
CA ARG A 445 -15.04 -8.97 -9.24
C ARG A 445 -15.35 -10.46 -9.27
N PHE A 446 -16.60 -10.83 -9.44
CA PHE A 446 -17.03 -12.22 -9.64
C PHE A 446 -16.29 -12.86 -10.82
N ALA A 447 -16.29 -12.19 -11.97
CA ALA A 447 -15.60 -12.65 -13.17
C ALA A 447 -14.08 -12.78 -12.99
N GLN A 448 -13.43 -11.84 -12.27
CA GLN A 448 -12.01 -11.93 -11.91
C GLN A 448 -11.72 -13.16 -11.03
N CYS A 449 -12.58 -13.48 -10.07
CA CYS A 449 -12.41 -14.65 -9.21
C CYS A 449 -12.54 -15.96 -10.01
N LEU A 450 -13.50 -16.06 -10.92
CA LEU A 450 -13.63 -17.21 -11.82
C LEU A 450 -12.45 -17.34 -12.78
N ARG A 451 -11.94 -16.21 -13.27
CA ARG A 451 -10.73 -16.19 -14.11
C ARG A 451 -9.52 -16.72 -13.34
N ARG A 452 -9.31 -16.29 -12.11
CA ARG A 452 -8.24 -16.80 -11.25
C ARG A 452 -8.38 -18.29 -10.97
N TYR A 453 -9.60 -18.77 -10.67
CA TYR A 453 -9.85 -20.20 -10.52
C TYR A 453 -9.47 -20.97 -11.79
N ARG A 454 -9.84 -20.46 -12.97
CA ARG A 454 -9.45 -21.08 -14.24
C ARG A 454 -7.94 -21.19 -14.42
N ASP A 455 -7.22 -20.12 -14.03
CA ASP A 455 -5.77 -20.02 -14.23
C ASP A 455 -4.97 -20.85 -13.20
N THR A 456 -5.41 -20.90 -11.94
CA THR A 456 -4.70 -21.60 -10.82
C THR A 456 -5.22 -23.01 -10.56
N LYS A 457 -6.49 -23.32 -10.91
CA LYS A 457 -7.24 -24.53 -10.55
C LYS A 457 -7.45 -24.73 -9.04
N GLU A 458 -7.16 -23.72 -8.22
CA GLU A 458 -7.40 -23.74 -6.78
C GLU A 458 -8.83 -23.29 -6.47
N MET A 459 -9.67 -24.18 -5.90
CA MET A 459 -11.05 -23.84 -5.55
C MET A 459 -11.10 -22.81 -4.43
N PHE A 460 -10.36 -23.04 -3.37
CA PHE A 460 -10.18 -22.08 -2.29
C PHE A 460 -8.88 -21.28 -2.52
N PRO A 461 -8.88 -19.95 -2.41
CA PRO A 461 -9.96 -19.05 -1.98
C PRO A 461 -10.89 -18.58 -3.12
N HIS A 462 -10.60 -18.89 -4.39
CA HIS A 462 -11.18 -18.20 -5.55
C HIS A 462 -12.68 -18.37 -5.71
N LEU A 463 -13.23 -19.59 -5.56
CA LEU A 463 -14.68 -19.81 -5.69
C LEU A 463 -15.46 -19.25 -4.50
N VAL A 464 -14.90 -19.32 -3.29
CA VAL A 464 -15.54 -18.73 -2.10
C VAL A 464 -15.58 -17.20 -2.22
N ASN A 465 -14.53 -16.61 -2.76
CA ASN A 465 -14.49 -15.17 -3.07
C ASN A 465 -15.49 -14.79 -4.19
N ALA A 466 -15.66 -15.64 -5.21
CA ALA A 466 -16.70 -15.44 -6.22
C ALA A 466 -18.09 -15.47 -5.57
N PHE A 467 -18.36 -16.41 -4.67
CA PHE A 467 -19.62 -16.49 -3.95
C PHE A 467 -19.86 -15.22 -3.10
N LYS A 468 -18.83 -14.65 -2.47
CA LYS A 468 -18.92 -13.35 -1.77
C LYS A 468 -19.55 -12.27 -2.65
N TYR A 469 -19.08 -12.12 -3.90
CA TYR A 469 -19.66 -11.12 -4.82
C TYR A 469 -21.04 -11.54 -5.35
N ALA A 470 -21.31 -12.84 -5.47
CA ALA A 470 -22.63 -13.33 -5.85
C ALA A 470 -23.72 -12.97 -4.82
N THR A 471 -23.39 -12.87 -3.54
CA THR A 471 -24.36 -12.44 -2.50
C THR A 471 -24.91 -11.05 -2.77
N THR A 472 -24.12 -10.15 -3.37
CA THR A 472 -24.57 -8.80 -3.78
C THR A 472 -25.68 -8.87 -4.83
N PHE A 473 -25.65 -9.85 -5.75
CA PHE A 473 -26.71 -10.02 -6.76
C PHE A 473 -28.04 -10.34 -6.11
N PHE A 474 -28.07 -11.17 -5.06
CA PHE A 474 -29.29 -11.43 -4.30
C PHE A 474 -29.84 -10.17 -3.65
N VAL A 475 -28.97 -9.38 -2.98
CA VAL A 475 -29.37 -8.12 -2.36
C VAL A 475 -29.98 -7.17 -3.39
N VAL A 476 -29.32 -6.97 -4.54
CA VAL A 476 -29.82 -6.08 -5.58
C VAL A 476 -31.11 -6.60 -6.22
N THR A 477 -31.19 -7.90 -6.45
CA THR A 477 -32.41 -8.53 -7.03
C THR A 477 -33.60 -8.34 -6.10
N PHE A 478 -33.47 -8.69 -4.81
CA PHE A 478 -34.57 -8.51 -3.87
C PHE A 478 -34.91 -7.06 -3.60
N SER A 479 -33.93 -6.15 -3.65
CA SER A 479 -34.19 -4.71 -3.60
C SER A 479 -35.01 -4.23 -4.82
N CYS A 480 -34.66 -4.68 -6.01
CA CYS A 480 -35.40 -4.39 -7.23
C CYS A 480 -36.83 -4.94 -7.17
N LEU A 481 -37.01 -6.20 -6.73
CA LEU A 481 -38.34 -6.81 -6.58
C LEU A 481 -39.18 -6.10 -5.52
N THR A 482 -38.58 -5.74 -4.37
CA THR A 482 -39.30 -4.99 -3.32
C THR A 482 -39.84 -3.67 -3.87
N HIS A 483 -39.04 -2.98 -4.67
CA HIS A 483 -39.46 -1.72 -5.29
C HIS A 483 -40.48 -1.92 -6.41
N SER A 484 -40.30 -2.91 -7.27
CA SER A 484 -41.20 -3.18 -8.42
C SER A 484 -42.58 -3.64 -7.99
N TYR A 485 -42.71 -4.29 -6.84
CA TYR A 485 -44.01 -4.76 -6.30
C TYR A 485 -44.57 -3.82 -5.24
N LYS A 486 -44.09 -2.59 -5.12
CA LYS A 486 -44.55 -1.60 -4.13
C LYS A 486 -46.03 -1.24 -4.30
N ASP A 487 -46.51 -1.19 -5.53
CA ASP A 487 -47.94 -0.90 -5.81
C ASP A 487 -48.85 -2.01 -5.36
N GLN A 488 -48.40 -3.29 -5.42
CA GLN A 488 -49.12 -4.45 -4.96
C GLN A 488 -49.09 -4.60 -3.43
N TYR A 489 -47.96 -4.19 -2.81
CA TYR A 489 -47.73 -4.25 -1.36
C TYR A 489 -47.36 -2.86 -0.84
N PRO A 490 -48.34 -1.95 -0.58
CA PRO A 490 -48.07 -0.59 -0.13
C PRO A 490 -47.29 -0.52 1.19
N ASP A 491 -47.52 -1.49 2.08
CA ASP A 491 -46.80 -1.65 3.34
C ASP A 491 -45.62 -2.59 3.17
N SER A 492 -44.43 -2.14 3.50
CA SER A 492 -43.19 -2.94 3.44
C SER A 492 -43.32 -4.26 4.24
N ILE A 493 -44.05 -4.25 5.35
CA ILE A 493 -44.29 -5.41 6.21
C ILE A 493 -45.04 -6.54 5.51
N ASN A 494 -45.93 -6.23 4.56
CA ASN A 494 -46.74 -7.22 3.84
C ASN A 494 -46.02 -7.76 2.58
N ASN A 495 -44.88 -7.19 2.23
CA ASN A 495 -44.12 -7.55 1.04
C ASN A 495 -43.15 -8.73 1.34
N PRO A 496 -43.32 -9.92 0.77
CA PRO A 496 -42.45 -11.06 1.03
C PRO A 496 -40.99 -10.81 0.55
N PHE A 497 -40.81 -10.06 -0.53
CA PHE A 497 -39.50 -9.73 -1.06
C PHE A 497 -38.67 -8.82 -0.12
N PHE A 498 -39.37 -8.07 0.72
CA PHE A 498 -38.74 -7.26 1.76
C PHE A 498 -38.01 -8.12 2.82
N TYR A 499 -38.59 -9.20 3.29
CA TYR A 499 -37.95 -10.12 4.22
C TYR A 499 -36.74 -10.80 3.58
N MET A 500 -36.87 -11.21 2.31
CA MET A 500 -35.77 -11.81 1.56
C MET A 500 -34.63 -10.80 1.37
N LEU A 501 -34.96 -9.54 1.16
CA LEU A 501 -33.96 -8.46 1.11
C LEU A 501 -33.20 -8.33 2.43
N ILE A 502 -33.90 -8.26 3.57
CA ILE A 502 -33.26 -8.16 4.89
C ILE A 502 -32.34 -9.35 5.17
N VAL A 503 -32.83 -10.58 4.93
CA VAL A 503 -32.02 -11.80 5.11
C VAL A 503 -30.78 -11.77 4.24
N SER A 504 -30.92 -11.36 2.98
CA SER A 504 -29.79 -11.23 2.05
C SER A 504 -28.79 -10.16 2.50
N MET A 505 -29.25 -9.03 3.01
CA MET A 505 -28.39 -7.95 3.51
C MET A 505 -27.62 -8.37 4.77
N VAL A 506 -28.26 -9.02 5.73
CA VAL A 506 -27.62 -9.55 6.93
C VAL A 506 -26.57 -10.59 6.56
N PHE A 507 -26.93 -11.56 5.72
CA PHE A 507 -26.01 -12.59 5.28
C PHE A 507 -24.80 -11.99 4.55
N ASN A 508 -25.04 -11.09 3.59
CA ASN A 508 -23.97 -10.41 2.86
C ASN A 508 -23.05 -9.64 3.82
N SER A 509 -23.61 -8.85 4.76
CA SER A 509 -22.81 -8.06 5.70
C SER A 509 -21.93 -8.92 6.59
N CYS A 510 -22.48 -10.00 7.17
CA CYS A 510 -21.72 -10.95 8.00
C CYS A 510 -20.62 -11.66 7.20
N PHE A 511 -20.96 -12.14 5.99
CA PHE A 511 -20.02 -12.90 5.17
C PHE A 511 -18.86 -12.01 4.67
N VAL A 512 -19.15 -10.79 4.22
CA VAL A 512 -18.14 -9.87 3.76
C VAL A 512 -17.28 -9.37 4.91
N PHE A 513 -17.85 -9.08 6.09
CA PHE A 513 -17.09 -8.73 7.29
C PHE A 513 -16.10 -9.84 7.67
N TRP A 514 -16.58 -11.09 7.74
CA TRP A 514 -15.71 -12.24 8.00
C TRP A 514 -14.58 -12.33 6.97
N TRP A 515 -14.88 -12.13 5.68
CA TRP A 515 -13.89 -12.18 4.61
C TRP A 515 -12.84 -11.07 4.75
N ASP A 516 -13.26 -9.85 5.04
CA ASP A 516 -12.35 -8.71 5.22
C ASP A 516 -11.38 -8.98 6.39
N MET A 517 -11.87 -9.51 7.52
CA MET A 517 -11.04 -9.79 8.69
C MET A 517 -10.06 -10.94 8.44
N VAL A 518 -10.56 -12.09 7.97
CA VAL A 518 -9.76 -13.31 7.92
C VAL A 518 -8.92 -13.38 6.64
N MET A 519 -9.50 -13.06 5.49
CA MET A 519 -8.85 -13.26 4.21
C MET A 519 -8.10 -12.02 3.72
N ASP A 520 -8.73 -10.85 3.79
CA ASP A 520 -8.14 -9.62 3.25
C ASP A 520 -7.13 -9.01 4.22
N TRP A 521 -7.38 -9.05 5.52
CA TRP A 521 -6.48 -8.49 6.53
C TRP A 521 -5.61 -9.54 7.23
N GLY A 522 -5.92 -10.83 7.13
CA GLY A 522 -5.17 -11.92 7.77
C GLY A 522 -5.22 -11.86 9.29
N MET A 523 -6.35 -11.40 9.85
CA MET A 523 -6.57 -11.33 11.30
C MET A 523 -7.20 -12.63 11.84
N PHE A 524 -7.39 -12.71 13.16
CA PHE A 524 -7.97 -13.86 13.86
C PHE A 524 -7.16 -15.15 13.72
N GLU A 525 -5.83 -15.03 13.61
CA GLU A 525 -4.94 -16.18 13.65
C GLU A 525 -4.99 -16.86 15.02
N LYS A 526 -4.98 -18.22 15.04
CA LYS A 526 -5.02 -19.01 16.27
C LYS A 526 -3.77 -18.83 17.13
N ASN A 527 -2.64 -18.56 16.51
CA ASN A 527 -1.35 -18.34 17.16
C ASN A 527 -0.96 -16.85 17.10
N SER A 528 -1.93 -15.96 17.28
CA SER A 528 -1.63 -14.53 17.43
C SER A 528 -0.68 -14.34 18.61
N GLY A 529 0.44 -13.67 18.39
CA GLY A 529 1.48 -13.43 19.39
C GLY A 529 0.99 -12.69 20.65
N GLU A 530 1.55 -11.53 20.95
CA GLU A 530 1.20 -10.74 22.14
C GLU A 530 -0.25 -10.19 22.12
N TYR A 531 -0.80 -9.91 20.92
CA TYR A 531 -2.10 -9.24 20.76
C TYR A 531 -3.18 -10.19 20.22
N LYS A 532 -4.20 -10.46 21.01
CA LYS A 532 -5.34 -11.33 20.64
C LYS A 532 -6.07 -10.79 19.41
N PHE A 533 -6.49 -11.69 18.52
CA PHE A 533 -7.20 -11.41 17.28
C PHE A 533 -6.41 -10.69 16.17
N LEU A 534 -5.15 -10.34 16.42
CA LEU A 534 -4.28 -9.75 15.42
C LEU A 534 -3.33 -10.80 14.84
N ARG A 535 -2.55 -10.44 13.84
CA ARG A 535 -1.47 -11.30 13.30
C ARG A 535 -0.20 -11.15 14.14
N GLU A 536 0.73 -12.09 13.97
CA GLU A 536 2.01 -12.09 14.65
C GLU A 536 2.86 -10.87 14.28
N GLU A 537 2.89 -10.48 12.99
CA GLU A 537 3.63 -9.32 12.50
C GLU A 537 2.70 -8.14 12.17
N LEU A 538 3.01 -7.00 12.76
CA LEU A 538 2.32 -5.74 12.53
C LEU A 538 3.32 -4.70 12.01
N VAL A 539 2.99 -4.02 10.89
CA VAL A 539 3.82 -2.96 10.31
C VAL A 539 3.54 -1.62 10.96
N TYR A 540 2.26 -1.33 11.25
CA TYR A 540 1.89 -0.08 11.89
C TYR A 540 2.25 -0.07 13.37
N SER A 541 2.73 1.07 13.85
CA SER A 541 3.37 1.23 15.17
C SER A 541 2.48 0.92 16.38
N SER A 542 1.16 0.97 16.23
CA SER A 542 0.23 0.78 17.34
C SER A 542 -0.81 -0.31 17.05
N PRO A 543 -1.01 -1.28 17.95
CA PRO A 543 -2.06 -2.29 17.81
C PRO A 543 -3.48 -1.69 17.86
N TYR A 544 -3.65 -0.48 18.44
CA TYR A 544 -4.95 0.20 18.50
C TYR A 544 -5.49 0.58 17.13
N TYR A 545 -4.64 0.82 16.13
CA TYR A 545 -5.11 1.07 14.75
C TYR A 545 -5.87 -0.13 14.18
N TYR A 546 -5.41 -1.34 14.50
CA TYR A 546 -6.03 -2.58 14.02
C TYR A 546 -7.38 -2.83 14.71
N TYR A 547 -7.44 -2.66 16.02
CA TYR A 547 -8.71 -2.79 16.76
C TYR A 547 -9.71 -1.73 16.31
N PHE A 548 -9.27 -0.49 16.10
CA PHE A 548 -10.11 0.56 15.52
C PHE A 548 -10.67 0.15 14.17
N GLY A 549 -9.84 -0.37 13.26
CA GLY A 549 -10.28 -0.82 11.95
C GLY A 549 -11.30 -1.96 12.01
N ILE A 550 -11.12 -2.94 12.92
CA ILE A 550 -12.09 -4.04 13.11
C ILE A 550 -13.46 -3.49 13.56
N VAL A 551 -13.47 -2.58 14.54
CA VAL A 551 -14.71 -1.99 15.07
C VAL A 551 -15.36 -1.08 14.01
N GLU A 552 -14.57 -0.27 13.33
CA GLU A 552 -15.02 0.64 12.28
C GLU A 552 -15.66 -0.13 11.11
N ASP A 553 -15.00 -1.16 10.60
CA ASP A 553 -15.55 -1.97 9.50
C ASP A 553 -16.85 -2.66 9.92
N PHE A 554 -16.93 -3.18 11.17
CA PHE A 554 -18.16 -3.76 11.69
C PHE A 554 -19.30 -2.74 11.70
N ILE A 555 -19.10 -1.56 12.30
CA ILE A 555 -20.13 -0.53 12.41
C ILE A 555 -20.60 -0.08 11.02
N LEU A 556 -19.66 0.22 10.12
CA LEU A 556 -20.01 0.73 8.80
C LEU A 556 -20.60 -0.34 7.88
N ARG A 557 -20.29 -1.63 8.09
CA ARG A 557 -20.96 -2.74 7.39
C ARG A 557 -22.43 -2.88 7.73
N PHE A 558 -22.83 -2.49 8.92
CA PHE A 558 -24.21 -2.54 9.40
C PHE A 558 -24.92 -1.19 9.38
N ILE A 559 -24.30 -0.13 8.86
CA ILE A 559 -24.89 1.22 8.81
C ILE A 559 -26.20 1.28 7.98
N TRP A 560 -26.38 0.34 7.06
CA TRP A 560 -27.61 0.20 6.29
C TRP A 560 -28.85 -0.01 7.17
N THR A 561 -28.71 -0.61 8.36
CA THR A 561 -29.80 -0.78 9.31
C THR A 561 -30.32 0.57 9.80
N CYS A 562 -29.43 1.50 10.09
CA CYS A 562 -29.79 2.88 10.45
C CYS A 562 -30.45 3.58 9.26
N SER A 563 -29.86 3.48 8.07
CA SER A 563 -30.41 4.08 6.83
C SER A 563 -31.81 3.59 6.56
N PHE A 564 -31.99 2.28 6.65
CA PHE A 564 -33.27 1.63 6.46
C PHE A 564 -34.33 2.11 7.48
N THR A 565 -33.99 2.07 8.77
CA THR A 565 -34.88 2.50 9.86
C THR A 565 -35.30 3.98 9.69
N LEU A 566 -34.37 4.87 9.36
CA LEU A 566 -34.66 6.29 9.17
C LEU A 566 -35.56 6.54 7.96
N THR A 567 -35.41 5.74 6.91
CA THR A 567 -36.26 5.83 5.70
C THR A 567 -37.67 5.32 5.97
N GLU A 568 -37.83 4.17 6.65
CA GLU A 568 -39.16 3.62 7.00
C GLU A 568 -39.89 4.51 8.00
N LEU A 569 -39.19 5.11 8.96
CA LEU A 569 -39.77 6.07 9.91
C LEU A 569 -40.09 7.44 9.26
N LYS A 570 -39.76 7.63 7.99
CA LYS A 570 -39.96 8.90 7.26
C LYS A 570 -39.37 10.14 7.96
N VAL A 571 -38.26 9.93 8.69
CA VAL A 571 -37.60 11.01 9.44
C VAL A 571 -36.95 12.01 8.48
N THR A 572 -36.41 11.53 7.36
CA THR A 572 -35.77 12.38 6.35
C THR A 572 -35.82 11.72 4.96
N HIS A 573 -35.54 12.51 3.94
CA HIS A 573 -35.50 12.04 2.57
C HIS A 573 -34.34 11.04 2.36
N GLY A 574 -34.62 9.94 1.66
CA GLY A 574 -33.63 8.86 1.41
C GLY A 574 -32.33 9.36 0.76
N GLU A 575 -32.41 10.37 -0.12
CA GLU A 575 -31.21 10.91 -0.80
C GLU A 575 -30.28 11.67 0.16
N ILE A 576 -30.81 12.28 1.20
CA ILE A 576 -29.98 12.92 2.25
C ILE A 576 -29.22 11.85 3.02
N ILE A 577 -29.90 10.75 3.39
CA ILE A 577 -29.28 9.62 4.09
C ILE A 577 -28.17 9.01 3.22
N ILE A 578 -28.44 8.76 1.94
CA ILE A 578 -27.42 8.24 1.00
C ILE A 578 -26.24 9.20 0.90
N SER A 579 -26.47 10.51 0.91
CA SER A 579 -25.40 11.53 0.84
C SER A 579 -24.51 11.55 2.08
N ILE A 580 -24.99 11.03 3.22
CA ILE A 580 -24.18 10.84 4.45
C ILE A 580 -23.48 9.47 4.43
N VAL A 581 -24.18 8.42 4.03
CA VAL A 581 -23.66 7.05 4.10
C VAL A 581 -22.63 6.76 3.02
N ALA A 582 -22.77 7.31 1.82
CA ALA A 582 -21.83 7.06 0.72
C ALA A 582 -20.39 7.55 1.02
N PRO A 583 -20.15 8.74 1.59
CA PRO A 583 -18.82 9.13 2.07
C PRO A 583 -18.26 8.21 3.16
N LEU A 584 -19.10 7.70 4.07
CA LEU A 584 -18.69 6.77 5.12
C LEU A 584 -18.25 5.42 4.54
N GLU A 585 -18.89 4.94 3.47
CA GLU A 585 -18.44 3.74 2.75
C GLU A 585 -17.10 3.96 2.06
N VAL A 586 -16.84 5.15 1.51
CA VAL A 586 -15.52 5.51 0.97
C VAL A 586 -14.47 5.55 2.09
N PHE A 587 -14.82 6.09 3.27
CA PHE A 587 -13.94 6.10 4.45
C PHE A 587 -13.64 4.68 4.95
N ARG A 588 -14.63 3.80 5.03
CA ARG A 588 -14.43 2.39 5.37
C ARG A 588 -13.41 1.73 4.41
N ARG A 589 -13.52 1.98 3.12
CA ARG A 589 -12.58 1.46 2.13
C ARG A 589 -11.18 2.06 2.27
N PHE A 590 -11.08 3.31 2.68
CA PHE A 590 -9.82 3.96 3.00
C PHE A 590 -9.08 3.23 4.14
N ILE A 591 -9.77 2.87 5.23
CA ILE A 591 -9.20 2.08 6.33
C ILE A 591 -8.83 0.66 5.86
N TRP A 592 -9.72 0.00 5.10
CA TRP A 592 -9.47 -1.32 4.54
C TRP A 592 -8.18 -1.36 3.69
N ASN A 593 -7.88 -0.31 2.94
CA ASN A 593 -6.70 -0.22 2.09
C ASN A 593 -5.40 -0.37 2.89
N PHE A 594 -5.31 0.19 4.10
CA PHE A 594 -4.12 0.05 4.95
C PHE A 594 -3.81 -1.41 5.25
N PHE A 595 -4.78 -2.12 5.80
CA PHE A 595 -4.57 -3.48 6.28
C PHE A 595 -4.48 -4.49 5.12
N ARG A 596 -5.21 -4.24 4.04
CA ARG A 596 -5.15 -5.11 2.86
C ARG A 596 -3.77 -5.05 2.19
N LEU A 597 -3.22 -3.84 2.03
CA LEU A 597 -1.91 -3.69 1.40
C LEU A 597 -0.78 -4.18 2.32
N GLU A 598 -0.91 -3.96 3.61
CA GLU A 598 0.00 -4.52 4.61
C GLU A 598 0.01 -6.05 4.58
N ASN A 599 -1.16 -6.69 4.52
CA ASN A 599 -1.26 -8.14 4.42
C ASN A 599 -0.61 -8.67 3.13
N GLU A 600 -0.75 -7.97 2.02
CA GLU A 600 -0.04 -8.32 0.78
C GLU A 600 1.47 -8.12 0.90
N HIS A 601 1.90 -7.06 1.56
CA HIS A 601 3.32 -6.75 1.77
C HIS A 601 4.03 -7.80 2.64
N ILE A 602 3.37 -8.28 3.71
CA ILE A 602 3.97 -9.25 4.66
C ILE A 602 3.82 -10.68 4.15
N ASN A 603 2.59 -11.08 3.81
CA ASN A 603 2.22 -12.47 3.62
C ASN A 603 2.12 -12.86 2.14
N ASN A 604 2.15 -11.88 1.20
CA ASN A 604 1.86 -12.11 -0.21
C ASN A 604 0.60 -12.98 -0.42
N CYS A 605 -0.45 -12.67 0.35
CA CYS A 605 -1.65 -13.50 0.48
C CYS A 605 -2.40 -13.69 -0.85
N GLY A 606 -2.27 -12.73 -1.76
CA GLY A 606 -2.77 -12.82 -3.13
C GLY A 606 -1.87 -13.60 -4.08
N LYS A 607 -0.72 -14.11 -3.60
CA LYS A 607 0.34 -14.70 -4.42
C LYS A 607 0.84 -13.71 -5.50
N PHE A 608 0.75 -12.41 -5.20
CA PHE A 608 1.42 -11.34 -5.95
C PHE A 608 2.73 -11.01 -5.25
N ARG A 609 3.72 -10.62 -6.01
CA ARG A 609 5.06 -10.37 -5.47
C ARG A 609 5.06 -9.07 -4.67
N ALA A 610 5.21 -9.17 -3.36
CA ALA A 610 5.48 -8.03 -2.49
C ALA A 610 6.95 -8.04 -2.06
N VAL A 611 7.66 -6.94 -2.26
CA VAL A 611 9.07 -6.76 -1.84
C VAL A 611 9.15 -5.49 -0.99
N ARG A 612 9.86 -5.55 0.15
CA ARG A 612 10.13 -4.38 0.97
C ARG A 612 11.06 -3.41 0.25
N ASP A 613 10.98 -2.14 0.63
CA ASP A 613 11.82 -1.09 0.06
C ASP A 613 13.28 -1.28 0.49
N ILE A 614 14.08 -1.74 -0.44
CA ILE A 614 15.54 -1.90 -0.28
C ILE A 614 16.19 -1.06 -1.34
N SER A 615 17.20 -0.29 -0.96
CA SER A 615 17.99 0.48 -1.92
C SER A 615 18.57 -0.46 -2.99
N ILE A 616 18.19 -0.24 -4.25
CA ILE A 616 18.61 -1.07 -5.40
C ILE A 616 19.91 -0.50 -6.02
N ILE A 617 20.61 0.34 -5.30
CA ILE A 617 21.93 0.82 -5.69
C ILE A 617 22.94 -0.12 -5.05
N PRO A 618 23.87 -0.74 -5.82
CA PRO A 618 24.95 -1.53 -5.24
C PRO A 618 25.74 -0.67 -4.24
N MET A 619 26.00 -1.22 -3.04
CA MET A 619 26.79 -0.52 -2.05
C MET A 619 28.27 -0.62 -2.42
N ASP A 620 28.92 0.52 -2.58
CA ASP A 620 30.37 0.58 -2.72
C ASP A 620 31.04 0.36 -1.36
N ALA A 621 32.31 -0.05 -1.37
CA ALA A 621 33.09 -0.29 -0.13
C ALA A 621 33.19 0.98 0.75
N SER A 622 33.16 2.19 0.17
CA SER A 622 33.13 3.47 0.88
C SER A 622 31.80 3.70 1.60
N ASP A 623 30.67 3.38 0.94
CA ASP A 623 29.35 3.52 1.53
C ASP A 623 29.15 2.53 2.67
N GLN A 624 29.63 1.30 2.51
CA GLN A 624 29.62 0.28 3.56
C GLN A 624 30.43 0.73 4.78
N ALA A 625 31.62 1.29 4.57
CA ALA A 625 32.47 1.80 5.66
C ALA A 625 31.80 2.97 6.40
N GLN A 626 31.13 3.86 5.67
CA GLN A 626 30.41 5.01 6.24
C GLN A 626 29.17 4.58 7.03
N ILE A 627 28.37 3.64 6.51
CA ILE A 627 27.21 3.06 7.22
C ILE A 627 27.67 2.37 8.50
N VAL A 628 28.73 1.58 8.42
CA VAL A 628 29.31 0.89 9.58
C VAL A 628 29.80 1.90 10.63
N LYS A 629 30.45 2.99 10.19
CA LYS A 629 30.93 4.06 11.09
C LYS A 629 29.75 4.78 11.77
N MET A 630 28.72 5.18 11.05
CA MET A 630 27.50 5.77 11.63
C MET A 630 26.81 4.83 12.63
N MET A 631 26.77 3.52 12.34
CA MET A 631 26.23 2.54 13.27
C MET A 631 27.10 2.36 14.51
N ASP A 632 28.42 2.56 14.43
CA ASP A 632 29.34 2.43 15.56
C ASP A 632 29.28 3.64 16.52
N GLU A 633 28.95 4.83 16.04
CA GLU A 633 28.91 6.05 16.86
C GLU A 633 27.69 6.14 17.76
N VAL A 634 26.55 5.52 17.41
CA VAL A 634 25.24 5.74 18.05
C VAL A 634 24.95 4.78 19.22
N GLU A 635 25.71 3.72 19.45
CA GLU A 635 25.40 2.76 20.54
C GLU A 635 26.27 2.93 21.79
N GLY A 636 25.73 3.66 22.77
CA GLY A 636 26.21 3.55 24.15
C GLY A 636 25.83 2.21 24.77
N VAL A 637 26.77 1.25 24.89
CA VAL A 637 26.54 0.06 25.72
C VAL A 637 26.70 0.47 27.18
N VAL A 638 25.61 0.43 27.95
CA VAL A 638 25.64 0.68 29.37
C VAL A 638 26.38 -0.46 30.05
N ASN A 639 27.55 -0.17 30.63
CA ASN A 639 28.32 -1.13 31.40
C ASN A 639 27.63 -1.31 32.78
N ARG A 640 26.83 -2.35 32.94
CA ARG A 640 26.07 -2.63 34.19
C ARG A 640 26.97 -2.87 35.42
N LYS A 641 28.22 -3.27 35.21
CA LYS A 641 29.19 -3.45 36.31
C LYS A 641 29.54 -2.15 37.04
N LYS A 642 29.56 -1.00 36.37
CA LYS A 642 29.85 0.30 37.01
C LYS A 642 28.72 0.86 37.85
N LYS A 643 27.47 0.44 37.62
CA LYS A 643 26.32 0.94 38.41
C LYS A 643 26.20 0.32 39.79
N LYS A 644 26.76 -0.86 40.03
CA LYS A 644 26.81 -1.52 41.38
C LYS A 644 27.90 -0.93 42.28
N ALA A 645 28.96 -0.40 41.74
CA ALA A 645 30.08 0.15 42.52
C ALA A 645 29.82 1.64 42.99
N GLY A 646 28.82 2.33 42.45
CA GLY A 646 28.49 3.72 42.84
C GLY A 646 27.40 3.89 43.91
N GLY A 647 26.93 2.77 44.52
CA GLY A 647 25.76 2.74 45.39
C GLY A 647 26.01 2.59 46.89
N LYS A 648 27.21 2.89 47.40
CA LYS A 648 27.46 2.94 48.85
C LYS A 648 28.36 4.13 49.23
N GLN A 649 27.77 5.29 49.43
CA GLN A 649 28.24 6.25 50.40
C GLN A 649 27.07 7.10 50.94
N HIS A 650 26.84 6.85 52.22
CA HIS A 650 26.20 7.63 53.23
C HIS A 650 24.75 8.17 53.05
N GLY A 651 24.02 7.68 53.95
CA GLY A 651 22.83 7.99 54.61
C GLY A 651 22.74 9.37 55.21
N GLY A 652 21.51 9.80 55.36
CA GLY A 652 21.11 10.92 56.23
C GLY A 652 19.99 11.72 55.60
N GLY A 653 18.77 11.41 56.00
CA GLY A 653 17.73 12.44 56.25
C GLY A 653 16.88 12.93 55.11
N GLY A 654 15.61 12.52 55.13
CA GLY A 654 14.51 13.45 54.92
C GLY A 654 13.86 13.59 53.56
N GLY A 655 12.73 12.95 53.39
CA GLY A 655 11.50 13.57 52.95
C GLY A 655 11.31 13.93 51.47
N GLY A 656 10.26 13.38 50.89
CA GLY A 656 9.48 14.07 49.92
C GLY A 656 9.59 13.54 48.45
N GLY A 657 8.49 12.96 48.04
CA GLY A 657 8.28 12.32 46.75
C GLY A 657 8.38 13.21 45.51
N GLY A 658 8.51 12.56 44.39
CA GLY A 658 8.43 13.21 43.11
C GLY A 658 9.03 12.33 42.02
N ASN A 659 8.26 11.39 41.50
CA ASN A 659 8.56 10.70 40.23
C ASN A 659 8.52 11.73 39.10
N THR A 660 9.67 12.09 38.56
CA THR A 660 9.76 12.76 37.26
C THR A 660 10.55 11.88 36.31
N LEU A 661 9.84 11.35 35.32
CA LEU A 661 10.38 10.75 34.12
C LEU A 661 11.17 11.83 33.33
N PRO A 662 12.31 11.52 32.73
CA PRO A 662 13.00 12.48 31.89
C PRO A 662 12.30 12.63 30.56
N TYR A 663 12.03 13.86 30.18
CA TYR A 663 11.49 14.33 28.92
C TYR A 663 12.34 13.96 27.72
N PRO A 664 11.74 13.79 26.51
CA PRO A 664 12.48 13.56 25.29
C PRO A 664 13.23 14.81 24.81
N LEU A 665 14.44 14.60 24.29
CA LEU A 665 15.27 15.63 23.68
C LEU A 665 14.56 16.26 22.46
N LYS A 666 14.60 17.57 22.38
CA LYS A 666 14.06 18.39 21.30
C LYS A 666 14.80 18.13 19.97
N GLU A 667 14.02 18.19 18.89
CA GLU A 667 14.42 18.03 17.48
C GLU A 667 15.32 19.15 16.89
N GLU A 668 15.89 20.03 17.67
CA GLU A 668 16.61 21.22 17.15
C GLU A 668 18.07 20.98 16.78
N ASP A 669 18.68 19.85 17.12
CA ASP A 669 20.13 19.63 16.88
C ASP A 669 20.48 18.87 15.57
N VAL A 670 19.51 18.53 14.72
CA VAL A 670 19.78 17.79 13.46
C VAL A 670 19.93 18.68 12.24
N ALA A 671 19.57 19.94 12.32
CA ALA A 671 19.65 20.87 11.18
C ALA A 671 21.04 21.45 10.89
N GLY A 672 22.01 21.25 11.78
CA GLY A 672 23.36 21.83 11.64
C GLY A 672 24.35 21.05 10.80
N THR A 673 24.09 19.79 10.49
CA THR A 673 25.09 18.91 9.85
C THR A 673 24.86 18.70 8.34
N GLU A 674 23.68 19.02 7.84
CA GLU A 674 23.40 18.91 6.39
C GLU A 674 23.89 20.10 5.55
N ALA A 675 24.16 21.25 6.16
CA ALA A 675 24.60 22.44 5.43
C ALA A 675 26.09 22.40 5.02
N GLN A 676 26.91 21.52 5.58
CA GLN A 676 28.33 21.41 5.24
C GLN A 676 28.65 20.39 4.13
N ALA A 677 27.71 19.55 3.74
CA ALA A 677 27.93 18.57 2.66
C ALA A 677 27.61 19.09 1.25
N GLN A 678 27.01 20.29 1.12
CA GLN A 678 26.63 20.86 -0.18
C GLN A 678 27.68 21.83 -0.78
N HIS A 679 28.81 22.10 -0.09
CA HIS A 679 29.84 23.01 -0.61
C HIS A 679 31.12 22.30 -1.11
N ALA A 680 31.10 20.98 -1.25
CA ALA A 680 32.24 20.24 -1.78
C ALA A 680 31.82 19.25 -2.90
N ARG A 681 31.08 19.77 -3.90
CA ARG A 681 30.97 19.17 -5.24
C ARG A 681 30.71 20.26 -6.24
#